data_7ec65f3822f8cf73abc18bd3981dff84
#
_entry.id   7ec65f3822f8cf73abc18bd3981dff84
#
_cell.length_a   1.000
_cell.length_b   1.000
_cell.length_c   1.000
_cell.angle_alpha   90.00
_cell.angle_beta   90.00
_cell.angle_gamma   90.00
#
_symmetry.space_group_name_H-M   'P 1'
#
loop_
_entity.id
_entity.type
_entity.pdbx_description
1 polymer ?
#
loop_
_entity_poly.entity_id
_entity_poly.type
_entity_poly.pdbx_seq_one_letter_code
_entity_poly.pdbx_strand_id
1 'polypeptide(L)'
;MIWFSRSSTFLGTLNSARSTDSGITWSYTNPIIEFGVLDPVDINAVILNSGRILLTFKSVDNGINRYRYMYSDDNGENWLGYSDLPTINPSFLRRYVGFTSMSKLSDGSVMFVFSFSQSNAPHQGIFYIRSNDGIYWNSNQIIDSTGSNGYIISAGPDRELLVYETTETEVKNIVYRTSSDGGSNWSDEQILISDDYDKFKPRIIKDNTNKLWLLYYRNDPSVFQNYFQSEIYYSTSADEGLSWSQPEKFTNYSGEDNLLSLSSWDGAPIVSFASTRNYEIERPYYQIYFGIPGISIDVSTPPFLYAQSIIPEYPGAIEQITFRIFADDENLLSSAKKQFTINGISELINIYDDGMHGDSLSGDNIFGYILEDGLTGEILNYDFILTDVDNNSAGFVGSTLPNFTINDKYLVDINKLKLTFTRKGILADVIVDSIYGLQFEESSVLFSGGFMLSGYNQNQLWTNGVLSSGLVEDYLPGHVGIPPTDPRNSIYVIKASDPPFSQSWLNYAYAVHQGADYYDGDENGSYNPVDLNGNGLWDWDEDRPDILGDVTAWCVYNDGLPAIQRRWNMVSPMGIEIHQTLFAIGDETNAVDNMIFIRYRIKNSGTVSTQFDSVIFGIWDDPDIGFESSAPIDDLSASDLNTNLGYSYNDGEDAAYGNNPPAFGTKLLAGPVVYIPGETFIDINGNGVYDDGIDTPLDTAIVNRGDILGTKYYPGAKNNNISAFVHFLNGVALMGDPNDHLEARNFLLGKNRFGEIIDPCSYQYGQVFGIPCNQVNPKFLFSGDPVTNNGWINTSPDDQRILTSTGPFTLNVNEDIDIWVTYIVGRGSSALESVTKLKQYSSAASRFYESNFTELPSRIREDQILSLQDFILFQNYPNPFNPSTVISYQLPVTGFVTLKVFDILGKEVAVLVNEEKPAGNYEVEFSAKGGSVFGGNAIQLSSGVYFYQLLVSSLQSKDGKAGSFIETRKMVLLK
;
A
#
# COMPACT_ATOMS: atom_id res chain seq x y z
N MET A 1 -18.98 -28.67 -24.48
CA MET A 1 -18.67 -27.44 -23.70
C MET A 1 -17.53 -27.75 -22.76
N ILE A 2 -16.55 -26.89 -22.70
CA ILE A 2 -15.41 -27.00 -21.77
C ILE A 2 -15.35 -25.67 -20.98
N TRP A 3 -15.24 -25.74 -19.69
CA TRP A 3 -15.18 -24.55 -18.84
C TRP A 3 -14.32 -24.78 -17.60
N PHE A 4 -13.88 -23.69 -17.01
CA PHE A 4 -13.16 -23.68 -15.75
C PHE A 4 -14.11 -23.34 -14.59
N SER A 5 -13.96 -24.04 -13.47
CA SER A 5 -14.63 -23.67 -12.23
C SER A 5 -13.62 -23.57 -11.07
N ARG A 6 -13.84 -22.63 -10.14
CA ARG A 6 -13.00 -22.39 -8.97
C ARG A 6 -13.82 -22.61 -7.72
N SER A 7 -13.25 -23.36 -6.75
CA SER A 7 -13.85 -23.52 -5.43
C SER A 7 -13.46 -22.35 -4.52
N SER A 8 -14.18 -22.18 -3.42
CA SER A 8 -13.86 -21.21 -2.37
C SER A 8 -12.47 -21.42 -1.73
N THR A 9 -11.86 -22.58 -1.97
CA THR A 9 -10.51 -22.93 -1.49
C THR A 9 -9.42 -22.70 -2.53
N PHE A 10 -9.69 -21.92 -3.57
CA PHE A 10 -8.77 -21.64 -4.68
C PHE A 10 -8.35 -22.83 -5.54
N LEU A 11 -8.98 -23.98 -5.37
CA LEU A 11 -8.78 -25.14 -6.24
C LEU A 11 -9.55 -24.96 -7.53
N GLY A 12 -8.86 -24.97 -8.66
CA GLY A 12 -9.45 -24.85 -9.97
C GLY A 12 -9.65 -26.21 -10.62
N THR A 13 -10.74 -26.36 -11.37
CA THR A 13 -11.11 -27.60 -12.07
C THR A 13 -11.46 -27.30 -13.51
N LEU A 14 -10.86 -28.00 -14.46
CA LEU A 14 -11.26 -27.95 -15.86
C LEU A 14 -12.35 -29.01 -16.09
N ASN A 15 -13.52 -28.56 -16.52
CA ASN A 15 -14.72 -29.39 -16.66
C ASN A 15 -15.13 -29.51 -18.13
N SER A 16 -15.85 -30.56 -18.44
CA SER A 16 -16.55 -30.69 -19.73
C SER A 16 -17.97 -31.20 -19.56
N ALA A 17 -18.84 -30.78 -20.44
CA ALA A 17 -20.15 -31.36 -20.65
C ALA A 17 -20.38 -31.68 -22.12
N ARG A 18 -21.12 -32.71 -22.39
CA ARG A 18 -21.40 -33.20 -23.73
C ARG A 18 -22.91 -33.20 -23.97
N SER A 19 -23.30 -32.77 -25.17
CA SER A 19 -24.65 -32.89 -25.68
C SER A 19 -24.65 -33.81 -26.92
N THR A 20 -25.63 -34.66 -27.04
CA THR A 20 -25.89 -35.55 -28.21
C THR A 20 -27.18 -35.17 -28.93
N ASP A 21 -27.88 -34.14 -28.47
CA ASP A 21 -29.16 -33.65 -28.96
C ASP A 21 -29.10 -32.16 -29.33
N SER A 22 -28.01 -31.74 -29.91
CA SER A 22 -27.78 -30.35 -30.33
C SER A 22 -27.92 -29.32 -29.19
N GLY A 23 -27.49 -29.67 -27.98
CA GLY A 23 -27.42 -28.78 -26.84
C GLY A 23 -28.73 -28.66 -26.04
N ILE A 24 -29.75 -29.43 -26.36
CA ILE A 24 -31.00 -29.44 -25.59
C ILE A 24 -30.78 -30.05 -24.19
N THR A 25 -30.03 -31.15 -24.13
CA THR A 25 -29.60 -31.75 -22.87
C THR A 25 -28.07 -31.91 -22.81
N TRP A 26 -27.53 -31.82 -21.62
CA TRP A 26 -26.10 -31.93 -21.38
C TRP A 26 -25.82 -33.00 -20.33
N SER A 27 -24.89 -33.90 -20.65
CA SER A 27 -24.34 -34.84 -19.68
C SER A 27 -23.11 -34.22 -19.05
N TYR A 28 -23.11 -34.15 -17.75
CA TYR A 28 -21.92 -33.76 -17.00
C TYR A 28 -20.91 -34.91 -17.02
N THR A 29 -19.68 -34.64 -17.45
CA THR A 29 -18.59 -35.58 -17.38
C THR A 29 -17.74 -35.31 -16.11
N ASN A 30 -16.92 -36.26 -15.71
CA ASN A 30 -15.95 -36.04 -14.64
C ASN A 30 -15.03 -34.86 -15.01
N PRO A 31 -14.47 -34.15 -14.01
CA PRO A 31 -13.50 -33.11 -14.28
C PRO A 31 -12.39 -33.62 -15.20
N ILE A 32 -12.04 -32.86 -16.22
CA ILE A 32 -10.92 -33.19 -17.12
C ILE A 32 -9.63 -33.22 -16.30
N ILE A 33 -9.44 -32.25 -15.45
CA ILE A 33 -8.31 -32.15 -14.53
C ILE A 33 -8.74 -31.37 -13.27
N GLU A 34 -8.34 -31.87 -12.10
CA GLU A 34 -8.36 -31.13 -10.84
C GLU A 34 -6.97 -30.54 -10.59
N PHE A 35 -6.88 -29.22 -10.55
CA PHE A 35 -5.64 -28.49 -10.31
C PHE A 35 -5.62 -27.95 -8.88
N GLY A 36 -4.61 -28.31 -8.12
CA GLY A 36 -4.45 -27.82 -6.74
C GLY A 36 -4.12 -26.31 -6.64
N VAL A 37 -3.55 -25.69 -7.67
CA VAL A 37 -3.02 -24.30 -7.63
C VAL A 37 -3.09 -23.58 -8.98
N LEU A 38 -3.55 -24.20 -10.06
CA LEU A 38 -3.42 -23.66 -11.41
C LEU A 38 -4.77 -23.19 -11.93
N ASP A 39 -4.89 -21.88 -12.25
CA ASP A 39 -6.06 -21.30 -12.92
C ASP A 39 -5.91 -21.48 -14.44
N PRO A 40 -6.53 -22.48 -15.10
CA PRO A 40 -6.50 -22.57 -16.54
C PRO A 40 -7.40 -21.49 -17.15
N VAL A 41 -6.80 -20.63 -17.93
CA VAL A 41 -7.49 -19.57 -18.69
C VAL A 41 -7.11 -19.69 -20.16
N ASP A 42 -7.82 -18.97 -21.02
CA ASP A 42 -7.53 -18.89 -22.44
C ASP A 42 -7.61 -20.26 -23.15
N ILE A 43 -8.76 -20.92 -22.94
CA ILE A 43 -9.00 -22.29 -23.42
C ILE A 43 -9.32 -22.27 -24.91
N ASN A 44 -8.56 -23.04 -25.71
CA ASN A 44 -8.85 -23.27 -27.13
C ASN A 44 -9.03 -24.76 -27.42
N ALA A 45 -9.95 -25.08 -28.34
CA ALA A 45 -10.19 -26.44 -28.77
C ALA A 45 -10.34 -26.53 -30.29
N VAL A 46 -9.78 -27.60 -30.89
CA VAL A 46 -9.91 -27.89 -32.32
C VAL A 46 -9.99 -29.40 -32.55
N ILE A 47 -10.71 -29.79 -33.63
CA ILE A 47 -10.81 -31.19 -34.06
C ILE A 47 -9.91 -31.37 -35.28
N LEU A 48 -8.93 -32.26 -35.20
CA LEU A 48 -8.03 -32.61 -36.26
C LEU A 48 -8.66 -33.57 -37.31
N ASN A 49 -8.04 -33.75 -38.47
CA ASN A 49 -8.50 -34.69 -39.51
C ASN A 49 -8.58 -36.15 -39.03
N SER A 50 -7.80 -36.51 -38.01
CA SER A 50 -7.85 -37.82 -37.34
C SER A 50 -9.09 -38.05 -36.48
N GLY A 51 -9.90 -37.01 -36.21
CA GLY A 51 -10.95 -37.02 -35.22
C GLY A 51 -10.47 -36.66 -33.81
N ARG A 52 -9.18 -36.47 -33.58
CA ARG A 52 -8.62 -36.04 -32.30
C ARG A 52 -9.13 -34.67 -31.92
N ILE A 53 -9.62 -34.53 -30.70
CA ILE A 53 -9.92 -33.25 -30.10
C ILE A 53 -8.64 -32.77 -29.38
N LEU A 54 -8.11 -31.64 -29.79
CA LEU A 54 -6.96 -31.01 -29.15
C LEU A 54 -7.44 -29.83 -28.32
N LEU A 55 -6.97 -29.76 -27.09
CA LEU A 55 -7.27 -28.71 -26.13
C LEU A 55 -5.97 -28.00 -25.74
N THR A 56 -5.97 -26.69 -25.79
CA THR A 56 -4.86 -25.90 -25.25
C THR A 56 -5.39 -24.87 -24.25
N PHE A 57 -4.59 -24.53 -23.25
CA PHE A 57 -4.93 -23.56 -22.25
C PHE A 57 -3.66 -22.96 -21.61
N LYS A 58 -3.83 -21.79 -21.05
CA LYS A 58 -2.81 -21.13 -20.23
C LYS A 58 -3.05 -21.47 -18.76
N SER A 59 -1.99 -21.78 -18.02
CA SER A 59 -2.02 -22.01 -16.59
C SER A 59 -0.84 -21.32 -15.91
N VAL A 60 -0.99 -21.01 -14.62
CA VAL A 60 0.07 -20.43 -13.80
C VAL A 60 0.68 -21.51 -12.92
N ASP A 61 1.99 -21.68 -12.95
CA ASP A 61 2.72 -22.66 -12.16
C ASP A 61 3.91 -21.99 -11.49
N ASN A 62 3.87 -21.85 -10.17
CA ASN A 62 4.86 -21.10 -9.38
C ASN A 62 5.09 -19.66 -9.90
N GLY A 63 4.01 -18.93 -10.18
CA GLY A 63 4.06 -17.58 -10.73
C GLY A 63 4.51 -17.49 -12.20
N ILE A 64 4.69 -18.61 -12.89
CA ILE A 64 5.09 -18.65 -14.31
C ILE A 64 3.89 -19.07 -15.16
N ASN A 65 3.51 -18.24 -16.13
CA ASN A 65 2.52 -18.62 -17.14
C ASN A 65 3.09 -19.72 -18.06
N ARG A 66 2.31 -20.78 -18.23
CA ARG A 66 2.65 -21.89 -19.13
C ARG A 66 1.50 -22.15 -20.08
N TYR A 67 1.81 -22.35 -21.36
CA TYR A 67 0.85 -22.89 -22.31
C TYR A 67 0.95 -24.41 -22.30
N ARG A 68 -0.20 -25.06 -22.13
CA ARG A 68 -0.31 -26.51 -22.02
C ARG A 68 -1.31 -27.06 -23.01
N TYR A 69 -1.18 -28.34 -23.36
CA TYR A 69 -2.12 -29.03 -24.19
C TYR A 69 -2.54 -30.39 -23.62
N MET A 70 -3.68 -30.82 -24.04
CA MET A 70 -4.24 -32.15 -23.86
C MET A 70 -4.97 -32.56 -25.13
N TYR A 71 -5.20 -33.84 -25.28
CA TYR A 71 -6.00 -34.33 -26.41
C TYR A 71 -6.88 -35.49 -26.00
N SER A 72 -7.92 -35.71 -26.81
CA SER A 72 -8.84 -36.86 -26.69
C SER A 72 -9.00 -37.50 -28.06
N ASP A 73 -8.87 -38.82 -28.11
CA ASP A 73 -9.07 -39.67 -29.31
C ASP A 73 -10.41 -40.42 -29.28
N ASP A 74 -11.25 -40.18 -28.23
CA ASP A 74 -12.52 -40.85 -27.99
C ASP A 74 -13.70 -39.86 -27.81
N ASN A 75 -13.70 -38.76 -28.57
CA ASN A 75 -14.69 -37.71 -28.52
C ASN A 75 -14.86 -37.01 -27.16
N GLY A 76 -13.80 -36.89 -26.38
CA GLY A 76 -13.79 -36.17 -25.10
C GLY A 76 -14.18 -37.01 -23.89
N GLU A 77 -14.26 -38.34 -24.02
CA GLU A 77 -14.52 -39.24 -22.89
C GLU A 77 -13.31 -39.36 -21.98
N ASN A 78 -12.12 -39.49 -22.58
CA ASN A 78 -10.85 -39.52 -21.90
C ASN A 78 -9.89 -38.49 -22.45
N TRP A 79 -9.13 -37.85 -21.58
CA TRP A 79 -8.14 -36.82 -21.92
C TRP A 79 -6.73 -37.28 -21.58
N LEU A 80 -5.82 -37.14 -22.52
CA LEU A 80 -4.43 -37.61 -22.46
C LEU A 80 -3.46 -36.46 -22.72
N GLY A 81 -2.18 -36.63 -22.36
CA GLY A 81 -1.10 -35.79 -22.86
C GLY A 81 -0.94 -34.44 -22.18
N TYR A 82 -1.27 -34.33 -20.86
CA TYR A 82 -1.00 -33.11 -20.13
C TYR A 82 0.50 -32.73 -20.20
N SER A 83 0.84 -31.78 -21.06
CA SER A 83 2.22 -31.38 -21.36
C SER A 83 2.32 -29.91 -21.69
N ASP A 84 3.50 -29.33 -21.45
CA ASP A 84 3.81 -27.98 -21.85
C ASP A 84 3.97 -27.89 -23.38
N LEU A 85 3.44 -26.82 -23.98
CA LEU A 85 3.75 -26.47 -25.36
C LEU A 85 5.19 -25.93 -25.46
N PRO A 86 5.95 -26.19 -26.54
CA PRO A 86 7.31 -25.71 -26.70
C PRO A 86 7.34 -24.22 -27.05
N THR A 87 6.84 -23.41 -26.16
CA THR A 87 6.82 -21.96 -26.25
C THR A 87 8.10 -21.35 -25.65
N ILE A 88 8.28 -20.06 -25.79
CA ILE A 88 9.46 -19.29 -25.36
C ILE A 88 9.84 -19.57 -23.90
N ASN A 89 11.14 -19.45 -23.58
CA ASN A 89 11.77 -19.70 -22.30
C ASN A 89 10.92 -19.25 -21.10
N PRO A 90 10.69 -20.10 -20.11
CA PRO A 90 9.83 -19.83 -18.95
C PRO A 90 10.12 -18.54 -18.18
N SER A 91 11.36 -18.05 -18.18
CA SER A 91 11.73 -16.80 -17.52
C SER A 91 11.04 -15.54 -18.09
N PHE A 92 10.53 -15.60 -19.32
CA PHE A 92 9.81 -14.49 -19.95
C PHE A 92 8.30 -14.55 -19.77
N LEU A 93 7.76 -15.67 -19.26
CA LEU A 93 6.32 -15.88 -19.14
C LEU A 93 5.70 -15.26 -17.87
N ARG A 94 6.48 -14.61 -17.02
CA ARG A 94 5.98 -13.95 -15.79
C ARG A 94 5.15 -12.69 -16.06
N ARG A 95 5.21 -12.09 -17.28
CA ARG A 95 4.60 -10.78 -17.56
C ARG A 95 3.71 -10.85 -18.79
N TYR A 96 2.60 -10.16 -18.75
CA TYR A 96 1.57 -9.90 -19.78
C TYR A 96 1.57 -10.80 -21.02
N VAL A 97 0.82 -11.87 -20.94
CA VAL A 97 0.56 -12.75 -22.07
C VAL A 97 -0.81 -12.40 -22.63
N GLY A 98 -0.87 -11.99 -23.89
CA GLY A 98 -2.12 -11.75 -24.61
C GLY A 98 -2.96 -13.01 -24.79
N PHE A 99 -4.13 -12.86 -25.39
CA PHE A 99 -4.99 -13.98 -25.69
C PHE A 99 -4.34 -14.92 -26.72
N THR A 100 -4.74 -16.19 -26.67
CA THR A 100 -4.27 -17.22 -27.58
C THR A 100 -5.37 -17.63 -28.57
N SER A 101 -5.00 -18.18 -29.69
CA SER A 101 -5.92 -18.82 -30.63
C SER A 101 -5.32 -20.07 -31.24
N MET A 102 -6.20 -20.98 -31.65
CA MET A 102 -5.77 -22.21 -32.30
C MET A 102 -6.71 -22.56 -33.46
N SER A 103 -6.15 -22.88 -34.61
CA SER A 103 -6.92 -23.28 -35.79
C SER A 103 -6.29 -24.46 -36.51
N LYS A 104 -7.16 -25.30 -37.07
CA LYS A 104 -6.76 -26.25 -38.07
C LYS A 104 -6.62 -25.53 -39.42
N LEU A 105 -5.46 -25.66 -40.07
CA LEU A 105 -5.13 -25.02 -41.32
C LEU A 105 -5.64 -25.80 -42.52
N SER A 106 -5.60 -25.20 -43.70
CA SER A 106 -6.02 -25.81 -44.99
C SER A 106 -5.27 -27.11 -45.33
N ASP A 107 -4.03 -27.23 -44.94
CA ASP A 107 -3.21 -28.43 -45.14
C ASP A 107 -3.46 -29.54 -44.08
N GLY A 108 -4.36 -29.30 -43.13
CA GLY A 108 -4.74 -30.25 -42.09
C GLY A 108 -3.89 -30.19 -40.82
N SER A 109 -2.80 -29.45 -40.82
CA SER A 109 -2.03 -29.17 -39.60
C SER A 109 -2.78 -28.24 -38.67
N VAL A 110 -2.31 -28.10 -37.44
CA VAL A 110 -2.83 -27.16 -36.47
C VAL A 110 -1.79 -26.10 -36.13
N MET A 111 -2.23 -24.85 -36.04
CA MET A 111 -1.43 -23.72 -35.59
C MET A 111 -1.98 -23.16 -34.30
N PHE A 112 -1.06 -22.97 -33.35
CA PHE A 112 -1.35 -22.27 -32.10
C PHE A 112 -0.62 -20.93 -32.10
N VAL A 113 -1.38 -19.84 -31.97
CA VAL A 113 -0.91 -18.46 -31.99
C VAL A 113 -1.00 -17.87 -30.60
N PHE A 114 0.02 -17.17 -30.18
CA PHE A 114 0.10 -16.49 -28.88
C PHE A 114 0.84 -15.16 -29.03
N SER A 115 0.61 -14.22 -28.12
CA SER A 115 1.22 -12.91 -28.18
C SER A 115 1.82 -12.49 -26.85
N PHE A 116 2.86 -11.67 -26.92
CA PHE A 116 3.45 -10.95 -25.80
C PHE A 116 3.34 -9.46 -26.06
N SER A 117 2.89 -8.70 -25.07
CA SER A 117 2.87 -7.25 -25.11
C SER A 117 3.69 -6.70 -23.94
N GLN A 118 4.90 -6.23 -24.19
CA GLN A 118 5.68 -5.48 -23.22
C GLN A 118 6.56 -4.48 -23.94
N SER A 119 6.40 -3.19 -23.66
CA SER A 119 7.32 -2.15 -24.11
C SER A 119 8.70 -2.43 -23.51
N ASN A 120 9.72 -2.68 -24.31
CA ASN A 120 11.11 -2.98 -23.95
C ASN A 120 11.50 -4.45 -23.79
N ALA A 121 10.61 -5.42 -24.05
CA ALA A 121 11.04 -6.82 -24.07
C ALA A 121 11.67 -7.19 -25.42
N PRO A 122 12.75 -7.99 -25.45
CA PRO A 122 13.37 -8.45 -26.70
C PRO A 122 12.49 -9.41 -27.52
N HIS A 123 11.28 -9.73 -27.05
CA HIS A 123 10.35 -10.69 -27.64
C HIS A 123 8.90 -10.19 -27.55
N GLN A 124 8.63 -8.98 -28.04
CA GLN A 124 7.28 -8.46 -28.22
C GLN A 124 6.71 -8.97 -29.55
N GLY A 125 5.36 -9.15 -29.63
CA GLY A 125 4.67 -9.45 -30.90
C GLY A 125 3.88 -10.76 -30.88
N ILE A 126 3.53 -11.22 -32.08
CA ILE A 126 2.72 -12.41 -32.33
C ILE A 126 3.61 -13.56 -32.77
N PHE A 127 3.49 -14.67 -32.08
CA PHE A 127 4.23 -15.90 -32.29
C PHE A 127 3.31 -17.05 -32.60
N TYR A 128 3.83 -18.09 -33.24
CA TYR A 128 3.12 -19.33 -33.45
C TYR A 128 4.01 -20.56 -33.30
N ILE A 129 3.34 -21.67 -33.00
CA ILE A 129 3.88 -23.03 -33.14
C ILE A 129 2.88 -23.86 -33.95
N ARG A 130 3.37 -24.90 -34.58
CA ARG A 130 2.60 -25.73 -35.49
C ARG A 130 2.81 -27.21 -35.24
N SER A 131 1.77 -28.02 -35.48
CA SER A 131 1.80 -29.45 -35.32
C SER A 131 0.94 -30.13 -36.41
N ASN A 132 1.36 -31.32 -36.87
CA ASN A 132 0.57 -32.13 -37.80
C ASN A 132 -0.37 -33.12 -37.10
N ASP A 133 -0.11 -33.42 -35.82
CA ASP A 133 -0.84 -34.45 -35.03
C ASP A 133 -1.33 -33.97 -33.68
N GLY A 134 -1.01 -32.70 -33.32
CA GLY A 134 -1.36 -32.12 -32.01
C GLY A 134 -0.48 -32.59 -30.86
N ILE A 135 0.57 -33.36 -31.13
CA ILE A 135 1.51 -33.91 -30.11
C ILE A 135 2.92 -33.37 -30.30
N TYR A 136 3.38 -33.42 -31.54
CA TYR A 136 4.73 -32.97 -31.90
C TYR A 136 4.66 -31.56 -32.52
N TRP A 137 5.19 -30.59 -31.79
CA TRP A 137 5.18 -29.18 -32.17
C TRP A 137 6.55 -28.70 -32.63
N ASN A 138 6.57 -27.81 -33.63
CA ASN A 138 7.79 -27.16 -34.04
C ASN A 138 8.25 -26.08 -33.02
N SER A 139 9.42 -25.52 -33.18
CA SER A 139 9.88 -24.36 -32.46
C SER A 139 9.05 -23.12 -32.84
N ASN A 140 8.87 -22.21 -31.88
CA ASN A 140 8.14 -20.95 -32.11
C ASN A 140 8.80 -20.11 -33.22
N GLN A 141 7.91 -19.48 -33.97
CA GLN A 141 8.23 -18.54 -35.04
C GLN A 141 7.50 -17.23 -34.76
N ILE A 142 8.07 -16.12 -35.22
CA ILE A 142 7.44 -14.80 -35.11
C ILE A 142 6.70 -14.48 -36.40
N ILE A 143 5.46 -13.96 -36.30
CA ILE A 143 4.70 -13.45 -37.42
C ILE A 143 4.81 -11.94 -37.51
N ASP A 144 4.67 -11.29 -36.36
CA ASP A 144 4.67 -9.84 -36.21
C ASP A 144 5.36 -9.43 -34.93
N SER A 145 6.17 -8.35 -34.96
CA SER A 145 6.95 -7.89 -33.83
C SER A 145 6.24 -6.81 -32.96
N THR A 146 5.09 -6.33 -33.40
CA THR A 146 4.42 -5.16 -32.83
C THR A 146 2.95 -5.42 -32.48
N GLY A 147 2.34 -6.43 -33.08
CA GLY A 147 0.93 -6.77 -32.87
C GLY A 147 0.67 -7.53 -31.58
N SER A 148 -0.59 -7.53 -31.14
CA SER A 148 -1.08 -8.31 -29.99
C SER A 148 -2.45 -8.94 -30.25
N ASN A 149 -2.86 -9.89 -29.39
CA ASN A 149 -4.16 -10.56 -29.41
C ASN A 149 -4.52 -11.18 -30.77
N GLY A 150 -3.57 -11.93 -31.35
CA GLY A 150 -3.72 -12.56 -32.66
C GLY A 150 -4.71 -13.72 -32.65
N TYR A 151 -5.60 -13.75 -33.67
CA TYR A 151 -6.57 -14.84 -33.90
C TYR A 151 -6.43 -15.39 -35.32
N ILE A 152 -6.19 -16.71 -35.42
CA ILE A 152 -5.94 -17.42 -36.68
C ILE A 152 -7.15 -18.22 -37.13
N ILE A 153 -7.44 -18.21 -38.42
CA ILE A 153 -8.45 -19.08 -39.06
C ILE A 153 -8.01 -19.50 -40.47
N SER A 154 -8.44 -20.71 -40.91
CA SER A 154 -8.38 -21.10 -42.31
C SER A 154 -9.58 -20.50 -43.04
N ALA A 155 -9.36 -19.42 -43.77
CA ALA A 155 -10.38 -18.66 -44.48
C ALA A 155 -10.87 -19.38 -45.74
N GLY A 156 -9.95 -20.09 -46.46
CA GLY A 156 -10.24 -20.82 -47.67
C GLY A 156 -9.30 -22.02 -47.88
N PRO A 157 -9.40 -22.76 -49.01
CA PRO A 157 -8.59 -23.95 -49.25
C PRO A 157 -7.08 -23.69 -49.22
N ASP A 158 -6.68 -22.53 -49.72
CA ASP A 158 -5.27 -22.12 -49.82
C ASP A 158 -5.06 -20.74 -49.18
N ARG A 159 -5.83 -20.44 -48.11
CA ARG A 159 -5.78 -19.13 -47.47
C ARG A 159 -5.96 -19.22 -45.97
N GLU A 160 -4.90 -18.93 -45.26
CA GLU A 160 -4.89 -18.69 -43.84
C GLU A 160 -5.01 -17.18 -43.55
N LEU A 161 -5.77 -16.81 -42.58
CA LEU A 161 -5.98 -15.42 -42.16
C LEU A 161 -5.68 -15.26 -40.66
N LEU A 162 -4.76 -14.37 -40.37
CA LEU A 162 -4.46 -13.93 -39.01
C LEU A 162 -4.99 -12.50 -38.81
N VAL A 163 -5.84 -12.29 -37.86
CA VAL A 163 -6.33 -10.95 -37.44
C VAL A 163 -5.76 -10.61 -36.07
N TYR A 164 -5.42 -9.34 -35.84
CA TYR A 164 -4.81 -8.90 -34.60
C TYR A 164 -4.96 -7.39 -34.40
N GLU A 165 -4.61 -6.89 -33.23
CA GLU A 165 -4.62 -5.46 -32.93
C GLU A 165 -3.21 -4.86 -33.03
N THR A 166 -3.13 -3.61 -33.51
CA THR A 166 -1.88 -2.85 -33.55
C THR A 166 -1.54 -2.30 -32.17
N THR A 167 -0.23 -2.10 -31.89
CA THR A 167 0.26 -1.49 -30.64
C THR A 167 1.08 -0.21 -30.89
N GLU A 168 1.37 0.13 -32.13
CA GLU A 168 2.27 1.22 -32.52
C GLU A 168 1.55 2.54 -32.87
N THR A 169 0.22 2.58 -32.85
CA THR A 169 -0.56 3.77 -33.25
C THR A 169 -1.27 4.38 -32.03
N GLU A 170 -1.51 5.69 -32.07
CA GLU A 170 -2.31 6.39 -31.04
C GLU A 170 -3.71 5.78 -30.86
N VAL A 171 -4.28 5.22 -31.94
CA VAL A 171 -5.54 4.50 -31.97
C VAL A 171 -5.28 3.06 -32.36
N LYS A 172 -5.71 2.10 -31.55
CA LYS A 172 -5.57 0.67 -31.86
C LYS A 172 -6.53 0.27 -32.97
N ASN A 173 -6.00 -0.37 -34.00
CA ASN A 173 -6.75 -0.84 -35.15
C ASN A 173 -6.74 -2.36 -35.23
N ILE A 174 -7.76 -2.94 -35.87
CA ILE A 174 -7.75 -4.34 -36.29
C ILE A 174 -7.08 -4.45 -37.64
N VAL A 175 -6.03 -5.25 -37.68
CA VAL A 175 -5.24 -5.51 -38.87
C VAL A 175 -5.18 -7.01 -39.20
N TYR A 176 -4.73 -7.37 -40.39
CA TYR A 176 -4.60 -8.76 -40.75
C TYR A 176 -3.38 -9.04 -41.66
N ARG A 177 -2.97 -10.30 -41.64
CA ARG A 177 -2.02 -10.90 -42.59
C ARG A 177 -2.62 -12.17 -43.17
N THR A 178 -2.23 -12.51 -44.36
CA THR A 178 -2.64 -13.77 -45.04
C THR A 178 -1.45 -14.63 -45.41
N SER A 179 -1.70 -15.93 -45.45
CA SER A 179 -0.73 -16.92 -45.94
C SER A 179 -1.44 -17.83 -46.94
N SER A 180 -0.72 -18.19 -48.05
CA SER A 180 -1.19 -19.15 -49.06
C SER A 180 -0.40 -20.45 -49.04
N ASP A 181 0.50 -20.63 -48.07
CA ASP A 181 1.38 -21.78 -47.94
C ASP A 181 1.28 -22.47 -46.58
N GLY A 182 0.07 -22.43 -46.03
CA GLY A 182 -0.25 -23.04 -44.75
C GLY A 182 0.46 -22.37 -43.56
N GLY A 183 0.64 -21.02 -43.58
CA GLY A 183 1.21 -20.25 -42.49
C GLY A 183 2.73 -20.25 -42.44
N SER A 184 3.42 -20.69 -43.47
CA SER A 184 4.90 -20.69 -43.55
C SER A 184 5.44 -19.28 -43.88
N ASN A 185 4.74 -18.55 -44.76
CA ASN A 185 5.04 -17.16 -45.10
C ASN A 185 3.76 -16.32 -44.99
N TRP A 186 3.91 -15.09 -44.57
CA TRP A 186 2.82 -14.17 -44.35
C TRP A 186 2.97 -12.92 -45.20
N SER A 187 1.82 -12.38 -45.66
CA SER A 187 1.76 -11.10 -46.39
C SER A 187 2.20 -9.93 -45.48
N ASP A 188 2.41 -8.78 -46.09
CA ASP A 188 2.47 -7.52 -45.35
C ASP A 188 1.16 -7.26 -44.64
N GLU A 189 1.26 -6.51 -43.55
CA GLU A 189 0.11 -6.08 -42.73
C GLU A 189 -0.86 -5.24 -43.57
N GLN A 190 -2.15 -5.49 -43.37
CA GLN A 190 -3.24 -4.75 -43.98
C GLN A 190 -4.20 -4.30 -42.91
N ILE A 191 -4.66 -3.03 -42.95
CA ILE A 191 -5.71 -2.52 -42.02
C ILE A 191 -7.04 -3.13 -42.43
N LEU A 192 -7.73 -3.79 -41.51
CA LEU A 192 -9.04 -4.35 -41.72
C LEU A 192 -10.14 -3.37 -41.30
N ILE A 193 -10.01 -2.82 -40.08
CA ILE A 193 -10.93 -1.84 -39.53
C ILE A 193 -10.11 -0.64 -39.04
N SER A 194 -10.43 0.55 -39.56
CA SER A 194 -9.82 1.82 -39.15
C SER A 194 -10.90 2.87 -38.97
N ASP A 195 -10.99 3.42 -37.78
CA ASP A 195 -11.74 4.62 -37.40
C ASP A 195 -11.05 5.27 -36.20
N ASP A 196 -11.62 6.34 -35.66
CA ASP A 196 -11.00 7.15 -34.59
C ASP A 196 -11.10 6.51 -33.18
N TYR A 197 -11.58 5.28 -33.07
CA TYR A 197 -11.82 4.60 -31.81
C TYR A 197 -10.92 3.38 -31.64
N ASP A 198 -10.52 3.11 -30.42
CA ASP A 198 -9.72 1.91 -30.09
C ASP A 198 -10.51 0.63 -30.27
N LYS A 199 -9.89 -0.35 -30.91
CA LYS A 199 -10.46 -1.66 -31.23
C LYS A 199 -9.57 -2.76 -30.65
N PHE A 200 -10.20 -3.74 -29.97
CA PHE A 200 -9.48 -4.74 -29.21
C PHE A 200 -10.00 -6.16 -29.47
N LYS A 201 -9.13 -7.12 -29.15
CA LYS A 201 -9.44 -8.55 -28.98
C LYS A 201 -10.29 -9.13 -30.09
N PRO A 202 -9.83 -9.08 -31.36
CA PRO A 202 -10.59 -9.64 -32.47
C PRO A 202 -10.80 -11.15 -32.29
N ARG A 203 -12.00 -11.61 -32.68
CA ARG A 203 -12.37 -13.02 -32.78
C ARG A 203 -12.96 -13.26 -34.15
N ILE A 204 -12.60 -14.35 -34.81
CA ILE A 204 -13.08 -14.65 -36.13
C ILE A 204 -13.56 -16.09 -36.21
N ILE A 205 -14.68 -16.32 -36.89
CA ILE A 205 -15.24 -17.64 -37.17
C ILE A 205 -15.75 -17.71 -38.60
N LYS A 206 -15.80 -18.92 -39.12
CA LYS A 206 -16.39 -19.23 -40.40
C LYS A 206 -17.71 -20.03 -40.19
N ASP A 207 -18.79 -19.57 -40.79
CA ASP A 207 -20.05 -20.28 -40.76
C ASP A 207 -20.13 -21.43 -41.80
N ASN A 208 -21.25 -22.16 -41.84
CA ASN A 208 -21.43 -23.28 -42.76
C ASN A 208 -21.61 -22.85 -44.22
N THR A 209 -21.78 -21.57 -44.51
CA THR A 209 -21.81 -21.00 -45.87
C THR A 209 -20.42 -20.53 -46.32
N ASN A 210 -19.39 -20.75 -45.52
CA ASN A 210 -18.03 -20.23 -45.63
C ASN A 210 -17.92 -18.70 -45.49
N LYS A 211 -18.94 -18.03 -44.98
CA LYS A 211 -18.87 -16.61 -44.64
C LYS A 211 -18.07 -16.46 -43.37
N LEU A 212 -17.14 -15.49 -43.35
CA LEU A 212 -16.37 -15.13 -42.19
C LEU A 212 -17.12 -14.07 -41.38
N TRP A 213 -17.08 -14.21 -40.07
CA TRP A 213 -17.58 -13.28 -39.08
C TRP A 213 -16.45 -12.88 -38.17
N LEU A 214 -16.11 -11.58 -38.20
CA LEU A 214 -15.14 -10.96 -37.30
C LEU A 214 -15.92 -10.19 -36.25
N LEU A 215 -15.64 -10.48 -34.98
CA LEU A 215 -16.14 -9.72 -33.83
C LEU A 215 -14.98 -9.11 -33.07
N TYR A 216 -15.20 -7.95 -32.51
CA TYR A 216 -14.19 -7.22 -31.75
C TYR A 216 -14.85 -6.20 -30.81
N TYR A 217 -14.13 -5.76 -29.81
CA TYR A 217 -14.55 -4.62 -29.02
C TYR A 217 -14.20 -3.32 -29.73
N ARG A 218 -15.03 -2.36 -29.54
CA ARG A 218 -14.73 -0.97 -29.81
C ARG A 218 -15.06 -0.13 -28.59
N ASN A 219 -14.11 0.71 -28.17
CA ASN A 219 -14.34 1.70 -27.14
C ASN A 219 -14.88 2.96 -27.79
N ASP A 220 -16.16 3.16 -27.70
CA ASP A 220 -16.79 4.43 -28.09
C ASP A 220 -16.48 5.45 -26.98
N PRO A 221 -16.01 6.69 -27.32
CA PRO A 221 -15.81 7.70 -26.32
C PRO A 221 -17.17 8.01 -25.69
N SER A 222 -17.25 7.82 -24.38
CA SER A 222 -18.36 8.38 -23.63
C SER A 222 -18.23 9.92 -23.61
N VAL A 223 -19.31 10.63 -23.32
CA VAL A 223 -19.31 12.08 -23.10
C VAL A 223 -18.32 12.49 -21.98
N PHE A 224 -17.85 11.51 -21.20
CA PHE A 224 -16.86 11.67 -20.11
C PHE A 224 -15.48 11.21 -20.56
N GLN A 225 -14.48 12.10 -20.55
CA GLN A 225 -13.14 11.89 -21.11
C GLN A 225 -12.35 10.69 -20.54
N ASN A 226 -12.79 10.06 -19.46
CA ASN A 226 -12.11 8.94 -18.80
C ASN A 226 -12.92 7.64 -18.74
N TYR A 227 -14.12 7.60 -19.33
CA TYR A 227 -14.95 6.42 -19.35
C TYR A 227 -15.20 5.97 -20.79
N PHE A 228 -14.96 4.70 -21.05
CA PHE A 228 -15.14 4.09 -22.35
C PHE A 228 -16.30 3.07 -22.28
N GLN A 229 -17.23 3.15 -23.22
CA GLN A 229 -18.20 2.12 -23.46
C GLN A 229 -17.58 1.04 -24.33
N SER A 230 -17.47 -0.18 -23.80
CA SER A 230 -17.02 -1.33 -24.58
C SER A 230 -18.21 -2.03 -25.22
N GLU A 231 -18.42 -1.79 -26.50
CA GLU A 231 -19.41 -2.44 -27.30
C GLU A 231 -18.82 -3.54 -28.19
N ILE A 232 -19.57 -4.58 -28.44
CA ILE A 232 -19.17 -5.64 -29.40
C ILE A 232 -19.68 -5.25 -30.78
N TYR A 233 -18.73 -5.17 -31.70
CA TYR A 233 -19.00 -4.94 -33.12
C TYR A 233 -18.70 -6.18 -33.94
N TYR A 234 -19.32 -6.28 -35.11
CA TYR A 234 -18.98 -7.30 -36.08
C TYR A 234 -18.88 -6.77 -37.50
N SER A 235 -18.06 -7.45 -38.29
CA SER A 235 -17.94 -7.28 -39.75
C SER A 235 -17.92 -8.65 -40.40
N THR A 236 -18.37 -8.74 -41.64
CA THR A 236 -18.47 -10.03 -42.37
C THR A 236 -17.74 -10.01 -43.70
N SER A 237 -17.26 -11.17 -44.12
CA SER A 237 -16.66 -11.39 -45.44
C SER A 237 -17.26 -12.65 -46.10
N ALA A 238 -17.65 -12.55 -47.36
CA ALA A 238 -18.13 -13.67 -48.15
C ALA A 238 -17.11 -14.19 -49.20
N ASP A 239 -15.92 -13.62 -49.20
CA ASP A 239 -14.86 -13.83 -50.19
C ASP A 239 -13.51 -14.19 -49.54
N GLU A 240 -13.53 -15.04 -48.53
CA GLU A 240 -12.35 -15.54 -47.80
C GLU A 240 -11.49 -14.43 -47.17
N GLY A 241 -12.12 -13.31 -46.76
CA GLY A 241 -11.45 -12.20 -46.13
C GLY A 241 -10.78 -11.22 -47.09
N LEU A 242 -11.11 -11.21 -48.36
CA LEU A 242 -10.62 -10.24 -49.35
C LEU A 242 -11.32 -8.89 -49.22
N SER A 243 -12.62 -8.89 -48.88
CA SER A 243 -13.38 -7.70 -48.57
C SER A 243 -14.26 -7.89 -47.34
N TRP A 244 -14.57 -6.81 -46.67
CA TRP A 244 -15.33 -6.81 -45.41
C TRP A 244 -16.50 -5.83 -45.45
N SER A 245 -17.60 -6.21 -44.82
CA SER A 245 -18.73 -5.29 -44.61
C SER A 245 -18.31 -4.13 -43.70
N GLN A 246 -19.07 -3.03 -43.75
CA GLN A 246 -18.95 -2.00 -42.73
C GLN A 246 -19.25 -2.61 -41.34
N PRO A 247 -18.59 -2.10 -40.29
CA PRO A 247 -18.86 -2.51 -38.92
C PRO A 247 -20.33 -2.25 -38.51
N GLU A 248 -20.93 -3.23 -37.87
CA GLU A 248 -22.28 -3.16 -37.26
C GLU A 248 -22.15 -3.45 -35.77
N LYS A 249 -22.94 -2.72 -34.95
CA LYS A 249 -23.05 -3.03 -33.52
C LYS A 249 -23.73 -4.38 -33.31
N PHE A 250 -23.17 -5.24 -32.49
CA PHE A 250 -23.80 -6.45 -32.02
C PHE A 250 -24.52 -6.21 -30.67
N THR A 251 -23.87 -5.47 -29.77
CA THR A 251 -24.48 -5.01 -28.52
C THR A 251 -24.70 -3.51 -28.58
N ASN A 252 -25.70 -3.02 -27.84
CA ASN A 252 -26.00 -1.60 -27.68
C ASN A 252 -26.51 -1.37 -26.26
N TYR A 253 -25.69 -1.65 -25.27
CA TYR A 253 -26.00 -1.52 -23.87
C TYR A 253 -25.10 -0.45 -23.23
N SER A 254 -25.70 0.41 -22.43
CA SER A 254 -24.97 1.52 -21.77
C SER A 254 -23.92 1.08 -20.73
N GLY A 255 -23.92 -0.19 -20.30
CA GLY A 255 -22.92 -0.76 -19.42
C GLY A 255 -21.83 -1.52 -20.16
N GLU A 256 -21.22 -2.50 -19.50
CA GLU A 256 -20.11 -3.27 -20.05
C GLU A 256 -20.58 -4.60 -20.66
N ASP A 257 -20.18 -4.85 -21.91
CA ASP A 257 -20.32 -6.12 -22.60
C ASP A 257 -18.95 -6.68 -22.97
N ASN A 258 -18.59 -7.82 -22.39
CA ASN A 258 -17.29 -8.47 -22.57
C ASN A 258 -17.41 -9.76 -23.39
N LEU A 259 -16.82 -9.78 -24.60
CA LEU A 259 -16.80 -10.95 -25.48
C LEU A 259 -16.01 -12.10 -24.84
N LEU A 260 -16.67 -13.22 -24.58
CA LEU A 260 -16.04 -14.40 -23.98
C LEU A 260 -15.62 -15.40 -25.05
N SER A 261 -16.53 -15.77 -25.93
CA SER A 261 -16.26 -16.82 -26.90
C SER A 261 -17.09 -16.64 -28.17
N LEU A 262 -16.59 -17.18 -29.25
CA LEU A 262 -17.24 -17.24 -30.54
C LEU A 262 -17.26 -18.70 -31.00
N SER A 263 -18.41 -19.22 -31.37
CA SER A 263 -18.62 -20.60 -31.83
C SER A 263 -19.67 -20.64 -32.95
N SER A 264 -19.91 -21.79 -33.53
CA SER A 264 -21.00 -21.97 -34.49
C SER A 264 -22.02 -22.96 -33.97
N TRP A 265 -23.32 -22.65 -34.21
CA TRP A 265 -24.44 -23.48 -33.89
C TRP A 265 -25.35 -23.59 -35.10
N ASP A 266 -25.62 -24.82 -35.53
CA ASP A 266 -26.41 -25.10 -36.73
C ASP A 266 -26.02 -24.25 -37.95
N GLY A 267 -24.71 -24.01 -38.04
CA GLY A 267 -24.09 -23.23 -39.12
C GLY A 267 -24.12 -21.72 -38.96
N ALA A 268 -24.71 -21.18 -37.92
CA ALA A 268 -24.68 -19.76 -37.59
C ALA A 268 -23.63 -19.46 -36.51
N PRO A 269 -23.01 -18.29 -36.52
CA PRO A 269 -22.16 -17.88 -35.42
C PRO A 269 -22.96 -17.63 -34.15
N ILE A 270 -22.48 -18.13 -33.03
CA ILE A 270 -23.01 -17.83 -31.68
C ILE A 270 -21.92 -17.12 -30.90
N VAL A 271 -22.30 -16.02 -30.30
CA VAL A 271 -21.47 -15.21 -29.41
C VAL A 271 -21.88 -15.46 -27.98
N SER A 272 -20.94 -15.77 -27.09
CA SER A 272 -21.14 -15.65 -25.66
C SER A 272 -20.40 -14.43 -25.13
N PHE A 273 -21.07 -13.65 -24.31
CA PHE A 273 -20.47 -12.45 -23.71
C PHE A 273 -20.94 -12.29 -22.26
N ALA A 274 -20.12 -11.66 -21.45
CA ALA A 274 -20.45 -11.31 -20.08
C ALA A 274 -20.95 -9.87 -20.06
N SER A 275 -22.05 -9.61 -19.38
CA SER A 275 -22.71 -8.32 -19.35
C SER A 275 -23.16 -7.93 -17.95
N THR A 276 -23.16 -6.64 -17.68
CA THR A 276 -23.71 -6.04 -16.47
C THR A 276 -25.19 -5.65 -16.60
N ARG A 277 -25.88 -5.96 -17.72
CA ARG A 277 -27.25 -5.53 -18.05
C ARG A 277 -28.38 -6.01 -17.09
N ASN A 278 -28.11 -6.99 -16.25
CA ASN A 278 -28.99 -7.40 -15.16
C ASN A 278 -28.27 -7.28 -13.82
N TYR A 279 -27.71 -6.10 -13.58
CA TYR A 279 -27.05 -5.79 -12.34
C TYR A 279 -28.09 -5.78 -11.20
N GLU A 280 -28.06 -6.81 -10.36
CA GLU A 280 -28.83 -6.85 -9.13
C GLU A 280 -27.96 -6.37 -7.96
N ILE A 281 -28.52 -5.47 -7.17
CA ILE A 281 -27.88 -4.87 -5.97
C ILE A 281 -27.23 -5.92 -5.05
N GLU A 282 -27.90 -7.07 -4.90
CA GLU A 282 -27.41 -8.16 -4.04
C GLU A 282 -26.37 -9.07 -4.71
N ARG A 283 -26.14 -8.93 -6.02
CA ARG A 283 -25.22 -9.77 -6.82
C ARG A 283 -24.58 -8.99 -7.96
N PRO A 284 -23.54 -8.22 -7.66
CA PRO A 284 -22.84 -7.41 -8.66
C PRO A 284 -21.89 -8.26 -9.52
N TYR A 285 -22.42 -9.25 -10.23
CA TYR A 285 -21.64 -10.14 -11.07
C TYR A 285 -22.05 -10.02 -12.53
N TYR A 286 -21.07 -10.11 -13.43
CA TYR A 286 -21.32 -10.31 -14.84
C TYR A 286 -22.15 -11.58 -15.04
N GLN A 287 -23.23 -11.46 -15.80
CA GLN A 287 -24.03 -12.60 -16.26
C GLN A 287 -23.59 -12.96 -17.69
N ILE A 288 -23.72 -14.23 -18.04
CA ILE A 288 -23.33 -14.72 -19.36
C ILE A 288 -24.57 -14.74 -20.27
N TYR A 289 -24.43 -14.05 -21.38
CA TYR A 289 -25.44 -13.96 -22.43
C TYR A 289 -24.98 -14.67 -23.70
N PHE A 290 -25.95 -15.06 -24.52
CA PHE A 290 -25.70 -15.64 -25.82
C PHE A 290 -26.51 -14.89 -26.86
N GLY A 291 -25.91 -14.64 -28.01
CA GLY A 291 -26.59 -13.98 -29.12
C GLY A 291 -26.07 -14.44 -30.49
N ILE A 292 -26.78 -14.10 -31.52
CA ILE A 292 -26.45 -14.38 -32.93
C ILE A 292 -26.23 -13.04 -33.62
N PRO A 293 -25.03 -12.75 -34.18
CA PRO A 293 -24.80 -11.50 -34.89
C PRO A 293 -25.83 -11.26 -36.02
N GLY A 294 -26.33 -10.04 -36.13
CA GLY A 294 -27.42 -9.67 -37.04
C GLY A 294 -28.84 -9.86 -36.50
N ILE A 295 -28.97 -10.36 -35.26
CA ILE A 295 -30.22 -10.36 -34.49
C ILE A 295 -30.05 -9.41 -33.34
N SER A 296 -30.81 -8.34 -33.28
CA SER A 296 -30.73 -7.39 -32.14
C SER A 296 -31.09 -8.12 -30.85
N ILE A 297 -30.25 -8.00 -29.85
CA ILE A 297 -30.44 -8.54 -28.51
C ILE A 297 -30.82 -7.45 -27.50
N ASP A 298 -30.62 -6.19 -27.87
CA ASP A 298 -30.85 -5.02 -27.02
C ASP A 298 -32.03 -4.23 -27.58
N VAL A 299 -33.26 -4.53 -27.12
CA VAL A 299 -34.49 -3.86 -27.56
C VAL A 299 -34.89 -2.79 -26.56
N SER A 300 -34.62 -2.99 -25.29
CA SER A 300 -34.78 -2.05 -24.18
C SER A 300 -34.08 -2.62 -22.98
N THR A 301 -32.97 -2.02 -22.56
CA THR A 301 -32.19 -2.42 -21.39
C THR A 301 -32.38 -1.41 -20.26
N PRO A 302 -32.17 -1.79 -18.99
CA PRO A 302 -32.20 -0.82 -17.90
C PRO A 302 -31.02 0.17 -17.95
N PRO A 303 -31.17 1.38 -17.44
CA PRO A 303 -30.10 2.38 -17.36
C PRO A 303 -28.88 1.86 -16.62
N PHE A 304 -27.71 2.40 -16.97
CA PHE A 304 -26.45 2.06 -16.34
C PHE A 304 -25.82 3.26 -15.63
N LEU A 305 -25.23 3.00 -14.45
CA LEU A 305 -24.46 3.95 -13.66
C LEU A 305 -22.96 3.74 -13.93
N TYR A 306 -22.31 4.70 -14.58
CA TYR A 306 -20.86 4.63 -14.86
C TYR A 306 -20.00 5.05 -13.72
N ALA A 307 -20.40 6.12 -13.03
CA ALA A 307 -19.61 6.69 -11.95
C ALA A 307 -20.50 7.38 -10.93
N GLN A 308 -20.01 7.41 -9.72
CA GLN A 308 -20.57 8.23 -8.66
C GLN A 308 -19.44 8.95 -7.93
N SER A 309 -19.71 10.16 -7.46
CA SER A 309 -18.77 10.95 -6.67
C SER A 309 -19.48 11.77 -5.62
N ILE A 310 -18.74 12.08 -4.57
CA ILE A 310 -19.17 12.97 -3.50
C ILE A 310 -18.12 14.08 -3.39
N ILE A 311 -18.56 15.30 -3.26
CA ILE A 311 -17.69 16.47 -3.12
C ILE A 311 -18.10 17.24 -1.85
N PRO A 312 -17.20 17.40 -0.90
CA PRO A 312 -15.85 16.82 -0.85
C PRO A 312 -15.89 15.28 -0.72
N GLU A 313 -14.85 14.59 -1.18
CA GLU A 313 -14.76 13.12 -1.14
C GLU A 313 -14.86 12.56 0.29
N TYR A 314 -14.39 13.35 1.26
CA TYR A 314 -14.44 13.07 2.70
C TYR A 314 -15.11 14.26 3.42
N PRO A 315 -16.45 14.34 3.44
CA PRO A 315 -17.13 15.48 4.04
C PRO A 315 -16.98 15.51 5.56
N GLY A 316 -16.69 16.69 6.10
CA GLY A 316 -16.74 16.97 7.52
C GLY A 316 -18.18 17.04 8.07
N ALA A 317 -18.32 17.09 9.39
CA ALA A 317 -19.61 17.38 10.00
C ALA A 317 -20.15 18.74 9.53
N ILE A 318 -21.43 18.82 9.24
CA ILE A 318 -22.11 20.02 8.72
C ILE A 318 -21.57 20.65 7.43
N GLU A 319 -20.65 20.00 6.76
CA GLU A 319 -20.18 20.48 5.46
C GLU A 319 -21.23 20.19 4.38
N GLN A 320 -21.42 21.14 3.43
CA GLN A 320 -22.29 20.92 2.28
C GLN A 320 -21.76 19.75 1.45
N ILE A 321 -22.61 18.79 1.13
CA ILE A 321 -22.22 17.60 0.37
C ILE A 321 -22.89 17.63 -0.99
N THR A 322 -22.09 17.61 -2.04
CA THR A 322 -22.56 17.46 -3.42
C THR A 322 -22.42 16.02 -3.87
N PHE A 323 -23.53 15.40 -4.21
CA PHE A 323 -23.58 14.08 -4.80
C PHE A 323 -23.65 14.21 -6.31
N ARG A 324 -22.85 13.46 -7.03
CA ARG A 324 -22.90 13.40 -8.50
C ARG A 324 -22.92 11.96 -8.95
N ILE A 325 -23.72 11.66 -9.97
CA ILE A 325 -23.65 10.42 -10.73
C ILE A 325 -23.51 10.72 -12.20
N PHE A 326 -22.77 9.89 -12.90
CA PHE A 326 -22.79 9.79 -14.34
C PHE A 326 -23.55 8.53 -14.73
N ALA A 327 -24.66 8.70 -15.42
CA ALA A 327 -25.56 7.63 -15.82
C ALA A 327 -26.07 7.84 -17.23
N ASP A 328 -26.21 6.78 -17.99
CA ASP A 328 -26.70 6.84 -19.37
C ASP A 328 -27.61 5.67 -19.69
N ASP A 329 -28.33 5.78 -20.79
CA ASP A 329 -29.21 4.76 -21.35
C ASP A 329 -29.32 4.95 -22.86
N GLU A 330 -29.40 3.85 -23.61
CA GLU A 330 -29.56 3.89 -25.06
C GLU A 330 -30.86 4.59 -25.55
N ASN A 331 -31.87 4.71 -24.69
CA ASN A 331 -33.15 5.35 -24.98
C ASN A 331 -33.41 6.65 -24.24
N LEU A 332 -32.46 7.18 -23.48
CA LEU A 332 -32.57 8.32 -22.59
C LEU A 332 -33.19 8.04 -21.22
N LEU A 333 -32.64 8.64 -20.21
CA LEU A 333 -33.15 8.60 -18.84
C LEU A 333 -34.40 9.47 -18.71
N SER A 334 -35.46 8.89 -18.11
CA SER A 334 -36.68 9.63 -17.75
C SER A 334 -36.62 10.17 -16.32
N SER A 335 -35.91 9.50 -15.42
CA SER A 335 -35.70 9.98 -14.06
C SER A 335 -34.48 9.34 -13.40
N ALA A 336 -33.80 10.14 -12.60
CA ALA A 336 -32.77 9.69 -11.66
C ALA A 336 -33.19 10.08 -10.25
N LYS A 337 -33.15 9.15 -9.33
CA LYS A 337 -33.53 9.34 -7.93
C LYS A 337 -32.47 8.76 -7.02
N LYS A 338 -32.34 9.38 -5.85
CA LYS A 338 -31.49 8.92 -4.77
C LYS A 338 -32.35 8.58 -3.58
N GLN A 339 -32.17 7.39 -3.03
CA GLN A 339 -32.78 6.99 -1.78
C GLN A 339 -31.83 7.26 -0.65
N PHE A 340 -32.18 8.17 0.24
CA PHE A 340 -31.48 8.40 1.48
C PHE A 340 -32.11 7.62 2.63
N THR A 341 -31.28 7.09 3.50
CA THR A 341 -31.74 6.56 4.78
C THR A 341 -30.96 7.25 5.89
N ILE A 342 -31.60 8.18 6.59
CA ILE A 342 -31.04 8.93 7.71
C ILE A 342 -31.70 8.43 8.99
N ASN A 343 -30.92 7.96 9.95
CA ASN A 343 -31.40 7.41 11.23
C ASN A 343 -32.52 6.36 11.08
N GLY A 344 -32.42 5.53 10.02
CA GLY A 344 -33.42 4.50 9.72
C GLY A 344 -34.69 5.00 9.02
N ILE A 345 -34.79 6.29 8.69
CA ILE A 345 -35.87 6.88 7.91
C ILE A 345 -35.42 7.02 6.45
N SER A 346 -36.10 6.36 5.54
CA SER A 346 -35.77 6.41 4.11
C SER A 346 -36.62 7.45 3.39
N GLU A 347 -35.98 8.30 2.60
CA GLU A 347 -36.58 9.29 1.71
C GLU A 347 -36.08 9.13 0.28
N LEU A 348 -36.96 9.25 -0.69
CA LEU A 348 -36.61 9.18 -2.11
C LEU A 348 -36.60 10.59 -2.71
N ILE A 349 -35.44 11.05 -3.14
CA ILE A 349 -35.17 12.40 -3.61
C ILE A 349 -34.79 12.37 -5.09
N ASN A 350 -35.32 13.29 -5.88
CA ASN A 350 -34.91 13.46 -7.27
C ASN A 350 -33.49 14.07 -7.33
N ILE A 351 -32.73 13.61 -8.27
CA ILE A 351 -31.45 14.22 -8.66
C ILE A 351 -31.56 14.73 -10.08
N TYR A 352 -30.84 15.80 -10.43
CA TYR A 352 -31.12 16.59 -11.63
C TYR A 352 -29.84 16.76 -12.48
N ASP A 353 -30.08 16.73 -13.81
CA ASP A 353 -29.08 17.08 -14.82
C ASP A 353 -29.51 18.45 -15.40
N ASP A 354 -29.33 19.51 -14.62
CA ASP A 354 -29.84 20.84 -14.95
C ASP A 354 -28.82 21.97 -14.85
N GLY A 355 -27.58 21.62 -14.50
CA GLY A 355 -26.50 22.59 -14.32
C GLY A 355 -26.56 23.40 -13.02
N MET A 356 -27.45 23.02 -12.06
CA MET A 356 -27.68 23.82 -10.84
C MET A 356 -27.49 23.05 -9.53
N HIS A 357 -27.84 21.79 -9.46
CA HIS A 357 -27.84 20.98 -8.22
C HIS A 357 -26.51 20.28 -7.96
N GLY A 358 -25.38 20.94 -8.22
CA GLY A 358 -24.05 20.34 -8.09
C GLY A 358 -23.55 19.69 -9.38
N ASP A 359 -24.39 19.59 -10.37
CA ASP A 359 -24.07 19.30 -11.73
C ASP A 359 -23.53 20.58 -12.43
N SER A 360 -22.62 20.47 -13.37
CA SER A 360 -21.94 21.62 -13.97
C SER A 360 -22.56 22.12 -15.26
N LEU A 361 -23.24 21.24 -16.00
CA LEU A 361 -23.82 21.53 -17.31
C LEU A 361 -25.14 20.76 -17.47
N SER A 362 -26.17 21.41 -17.97
CA SER A 362 -27.43 20.73 -18.22
C SER A 362 -27.36 19.82 -19.45
N GLY A 363 -27.80 18.58 -19.32
CA GLY A 363 -27.94 17.64 -20.43
C GLY A 363 -26.63 16.94 -20.79
N ASP A 364 -25.71 16.81 -19.84
CA ASP A 364 -24.42 16.10 -20.01
C ASP A 364 -24.42 14.69 -19.36
N ASN A 365 -25.58 14.23 -18.93
CA ASN A 365 -25.81 12.96 -18.24
C ASN A 365 -25.14 12.86 -16.86
N ILE A 366 -24.74 13.99 -16.29
CA ILE A 366 -24.32 14.10 -14.91
C ILE A 366 -25.48 14.61 -14.09
N PHE A 367 -25.93 13.83 -13.15
CA PHE A 367 -27.01 14.18 -12.23
C PHE A 367 -26.45 14.57 -10.88
N GLY A 368 -26.91 15.71 -10.36
CA GLY A 368 -26.45 16.26 -9.11
C GLY A 368 -27.56 16.41 -8.05
N TYR A 369 -27.11 16.41 -6.79
CA TYR A 369 -27.88 16.80 -5.62
C TYR A 369 -26.98 17.42 -4.58
N ILE A 370 -27.42 18.53 -3.97
CA ILE A 370 -26.71 19.21 -2.90
C ILE A 370 -27.45 18.99 -1.59
N LEU A 371 -26.78 18.44 -0.58
CA LEU A 371 -27.22 18.40 0.79
C LEU A 371 -26.63 19.61 1.53
N GLU A 372 -27.45 20.64 1.78
CA GLU A 372 -26.98 21.94 2.24
C GLU A 372 -26.47 21.95 3.68
N ASP A 373 -27.12 21.22 4.58
CA ASP A 373 -26.83 21.29 6.01
C ASP A 373 -25.81 20.20 6.48
N GLY A 374 -25.23 19.43 5.55
CA GLY A 374 -24.35 18.34 5.89
C GLY A 374 -24.99 17.29 6.80
N LEU A 375 -24.17 16.51 7.50
CA LEU A 375 -24.61 15.46 8.41
C LEU A 375 -24.04 15.69 9.80
N THR A 376 -24.85 16.11 10.72
CA THR A 376 -24.45 16.31 12.12
C THR A 376 -24.77 15.06 12.93
N GLY A 377 -23.80 14.15 13.05
CA GLY A 377 -23.93 12.94 13.85
C GLY A 377 -24.94 11.92 13.33
N GLU A 378 -25.28 11.95 12.05
CA GLU A 378 -26.24 11.07 11.40
C GLU A 378 -25.53 10.05 10.50
N ILE A 379 -26.07 8.83 10.40
CA ILE A 379 -25.61 7.81 9.45
C ILE A 379 -26.46 7.91 8.20
N LEU A 380 -25.81 8.17 7.07
CA LEU A 380 -26.46 8.24 5.78
C LEU A 380 -26.13 7.00 4.94
N ASN A 381 -27.15 6.21 4.65
CA ASN A 381 -27.11 5.23 3.59
C ASN A 381 -27.79 5.80 2.34
N TYR A 382 -27.28 5.56 1.17
CA TYR A 382 -27.90 5.99 -0.05
C TYR A 382 -27.75 4.97 -1.18
N ASP A 383 -28.81 4.93 -2.02
CA ASP A 383 -28.87 4.13 -3.22
C ASP A 383 -29.37 5.01 -4.36
N PHE A 384 -29.09 4.64 -5.60
CA PHE A 384 -29.60 5.32 -6.77
C PHE A 384 -30.63 4.44 -7.50
N ILE A 385 -31.69 5.05 -7.98
CA ILE A 385 -32.69 4.41 -8.83
C ILE A 385 -32.78 5.22 -10.12
N LEU A 386 -32.41 4.59 -11.22
CA LEU A 386 -32.45 5.16 -12.55
C LEU A 386 -33.61 4.53 -13.33
N THR A 387 -34.32 5.32 -14.10
CA THR A 387 -35.45 4.85 -14.95
C THR A 387 -35.34 5.50 -16.32
N ASP A 388 -35.43 4.68 -17.38
CA ASP A 388 -35.42 5.13 -18.76
C ASP A 388 -36.85 5.60 -19.22
N VAL A 389 -36.98 6.04 -20.48
CA VAL A 389 -38.24 6.47 -21.05
C VAL A 389 -39.19 5.29 -21.30
N ASP A 390 -38.70 4.07 -21.36
CA ASP A 390 -39.47 2.85 -21.54
C ASP A 390 -39.92 2.24 -20.21
N ASN A 391 -39.63 2.89 -19.09
CA ASN A 391 -39.90 2.49 -17.70
C ASN A 391 -39.10 1.27 -17.22
N ASN A 392 -37.96 0.95 -17.81
CA ASN A 392 -37.06 0.02 -17.22
C ASN A 392 -36.31 0.76 -16.09
N SER A 393 -36.11 0.09 -14.97
CA SER A 393 -35.49 0.69 -13.81
C SER A 393 -34.36 -0.20 -13.32
N ALA A 394 -33.22 0.43 -12.98
CA ALA A 394 -32.11 -0.21 -12.30
C ALA A 394 -31.86 0.50 -10.96
N GLY A 395 -31.62 -0.29 -9.93
CA GLY A 395 -31.19 0.18 -8.62
C GLY A 395 -29.70 -0.06 -8.49
N PHE A 396 -28.95 0.95 -8.06
CA PHE A 396 -27.52 0.87 -7.82
C PHE A 396 -27.23 1.16 -6.36
N VAL A 397 -26.64 0.19 -5.68
CA VAL A 397 -26.10 0.45 -4.33
C VAL A 397 -24.96 1.43 -4.47
N GLY A 398 -24.93 2.41 -3.61
CA GLY A 398 -23.69 3.12 -3.31
C GLY A 398 -22.71 2.15 -2.66
N SER A 399 -22.40 1.07 -3.32
CA SER A 399 -21.82 -0.16 -2.77
C SER A 399 -20.41 -0.03 -2.27
N THR A 400 -19.78 1.07 -2.47
CA THR A 400 -18.40 1.32 -2.02
C THR A 400 -18.28 2.51 -1.11
N LEU A 401 -19.39 3.24 -0.90
CA LEU A 401 -19.39 4.29 0.11
C LEU A 401 -19.95 3.67 1.40
N PRO A 402 -19.12 3.56 2.42
CA PRO A 402 -19.56 3.06 3.72
C PRO A 402 -20.72 3.91 4.22
N ASN A 403 -21.48 3.36 5.13
CA ASN A 403 -22.40 4.14 5.95
C ASN A 403 -21.75 5.49 6.23
N PHE A 404 -22.45 6.56 5.88
CA PHE A 404 -21.95 7.91 5.99
C PHE A 404 -21.74 8.25 7.44
N THR A 405 -20.60 7.82 7.94
CA THR A 405 -20.06 8.31 9.19
C THR A 405 -19.03 9.36 8.81
N ILE A 406 -19.16 10.46 9.46
CA ILE A 406 -18.29 11.61 9.27
C ILE A 406 -16.83 11.17 9.30
N ASN A 407 -16.09 11.36 8.21
CA ASN A 407 -14.68 11.00 8.06
C ASN A 407 -14.33 9.56 8.48
N ASP A 408 -14.80 8.58 7.74
CA ASP A 408 -14.39 7.17 7.92
C ASP A 408 -12.91 6.95 7.57
N LYS A 409 -12.41 7.75 6.64
CA LYS A 409 -11.02 7.82 6.23
C LYS A 409 -10.63 9.25 5.84
N TYR A 410 -9.36 9.55 5.87
CA TYR A 410 -8.82 10.85 5.54
C TYR A 410 -7.53 10.75 4.74
N LEU A 411 -7.41 11.56 3.68
CA LEU A 411 -6.21 11.69 2.87
C LEU A 411 -5.39 12.89 3.35
N VAL A 412 -4.18 12.61 3.82
CA VAL A 412 -3.15 13.64 4.06
C VAL A 412 -2.37 13.83 2.78
N ASP A 413 -2.43 15.04 2.19
CA ASP A 413 -1.80 15.39 0.92
C ASP A 413 -1.16 16.80 0.93
N ILE A 414 -0.75 17.25 2.12
CA ILE A 414 -0.21 18.60 2.32
C ILE A 414 1.25 18.76 1.90
N ASN A 415 1.97 17.65 1.76
CA ASN A 415 3.38 17.63 1.38
C ASN A 415 3.62 16.60 0.26
N LYS A 416 4.85 16.17 0.03
CA LYS A 416 5.16 15.20 -1.04
C LYS A 416 4.59 13.80 -0.81
N LEU A 417 4.12 13.50 0.39
CA LEU A 417 3.52 12.24 0.75
C LEU A 417 2.00 12.35 0.73
N LYS A 418 1.34 11.44 0.05
CA LYS A 418 -0.11 11.29 0.08
C LYS A 418 -0.46 10.01 0.80
N LEU A 419 -1.01 10.13 1.99
CA LEU A 419 -1.34 9.01 2.87
C LEU A 419 -2.81 9.01 3.23
N THR A 420 -3.54 7.96 2.89
CA THR A 420 -4.86 7.71 3.45
C THR A 420 -4.75 6.90 4.73
N PHE A 421 -5.54 7.25 5.74
CA PHE A 421 -5.70 6.44 6.94
C PHE A 421 -7.18 6.34 7.35
N THR A 422 -7.52 5.25 8.02
CA THR A 422 -8.90 4.95 8.42
C THR A 422 -9.10 5.18 9.91
N ARG A 423 -10.35 5.41 10.32
CA ARG A 423 -10.70 5.53 11.75
C ARG A 423 -10.54 4.23 12.56
N LYS A 424 -10.06 3.15 11.94
CA LYS A 424 -9.68 1.89 12.60
C LYS A 424 -8.16 1.70 12.68
N GLY A 425 -7.39 2.68 12.21
CA GLY A 425 -5.94 2.71 12.32
C GLY A 425 -5.16 2.12 11.16
N ILE A 426 -5.81 1.67 10.08
CA ILE A 426 -5.12 1.20 8.87
C ILE A 426 -4.55 2.41 8.12
N LEU A 427 -3.30 2.28 7.68
CA LEU A 427 -2.57 3.28 6.91
C LEU A 427 -2.34 2.77 5.49
N ALA A 428 -2.53 3.63 4.51
CA ALA A 428 -2.17 3.38 3.11
C ALA A 428 -2.79 2.12 2.47
N ASP A 429 -3.97 1.67 2.88
CA ASP A 429 -4.54 0.39 2.43
C ASP A 429 -5.07 0.44 1.00
N VAL A 430 -4.28 -0.05 0.04
CA VAL A 430 -4.64 -0.15 -1.38
C VAL A 430 -5.92 -0.97 -1.64
N ILE A 431 -6.25 -1.91 -0.76
CA ILE A 431 -7.45 -2.76 -0.92
C ILE A 431 -8.75 -1.95 -0.79
N VAL A 432 -8.75 -0.92 0.05
CA VAL A 432 -9.93 -0.11 0.38
C VAL A 432 -9.98 1.20 -0.38
N ASP A 433 -8.83 1.69 -0.84
CA ASP A 433 -8.71 3.02 -1.43
C ASP A 433 -8.53 2.99 -2.95
N SER A 434 -9.08 4.02 -3.61
CA SER A 434 -8.80 4.31 -5.02
C SER A 434 -7.40 4.90 -5.24
N ILE A 435 -6.68 5.21 -4.15
CA ILE A 435 -5.31 5.69 -4.15
C ILE A 435 -4.39 4.52 -3.86
N TYR A 436 -3.32 4.37 -4.63
CA TYR A 436 -2.36 3.28 -4.47
C TYR A 436 -1.45 3.51 -3.24
N GLY A 437 -1.95 3.17 -2.06
CA GLY A 437 -1.20 3.16 -0.83
C GLY A 437 -0.69 4.54 -0.36
N LEU A 438 0.49 4.58 0.27
CA LEU A 438 1.23 5.82 0.45
C LEU A 438 1.93 6.16 -0.87
N GLN A 439 1.61 7.32 -1.42
CA GLN A 439 2.27 7.83 -2.62
C GLN A 439 3.35 8.84 -2.25
N PHE A 440 4.46 8.77 -2.98
CA PHE A 440 5.49 9.78 -3.02
C PHE A 440 5.61 10.29 -4.46
N GLU A 441 5.47 11.60 -4.64
CA GLU A 441 5.31 12.19 -5.95
C GLU A 441 4.06 11.59 -6.66
N GLU A 442 4.20 10.73 -7.67
CA GLU A 442 3.07 10.17 -8.41
C GLU A 442 2.98 8.63 -8.36
N SER A 443 3.81 7.97 -7.52
CA SER A 443 3.79 6.50 -7.43
C SER A 443 3.84 6.00 -5.99
N SER A 444 3.47 4.73 -5.79
CA SER A 444 3.44 4.09 -4.48
C SER A 444 4.83 3.84 -3.90
N VAL A 445 4.94 3.92 -2.58
CA VAL A 445 6.09 3.47 -1.80
C VAL A 445 5.69 2.54 -0.65
N LEU A 446 4.39 2.46 -0.34
CA LEU A 446 3.84 1.60 0.70
C LEU A 446 2.45 1.12 0.27
N PHE A 447 2.23 -0.19 0.26
CA PHE A 447 0.95 -0.81 -0.04
C PHE A 447 -0.04 -0.69 1.12
N SER A 448 0.41 -0.98 2.34
CA SER A 448 -0.38 -0.86 3.56
C SER A 448 0.53 -0.76 4.78
N GLY A 449 0.04 -0.11 5.83
CA GLY A 449 0.75 0.01 7.09
C GLY A 449 -0.19 -0.02 8.29
N GLY A 450 0.41 -0.33 9.45
CA GLY A 450 -0.31 -0.41 10.70
C GLY A 450 0.58 -0.87 11.84
N PHE A 451 0.03 -1.69 12.73
CA PHE A 451 0.80 -2.17 13.88
C PHE A 451 0.35 -3.55 14.36
N MET A 452 1.21 -4.21 15.10
CA MET A 452 0.91 -5.35 15.96
C MET A 452 1.16 -4.98 17.42
N LEU A 453 0.30 -5.43 18.30
CA LEU A 453 0.45 -5.26 19.75
C LEU A 453 0.27 -6.61 20.43
N SER A 454 1.22 -6.99 21.30
CA SER A 454 1.21 -8.28 21.97
C SER A 454 1.68 -8.16 23.41
N GLY A 455 1.05 -8.89 24.31
CA GLY A 455 1.42 -8.89 25.74
C GLY A 455 0.85 -10.11 26.45
N TYR A 456 0.94 -10.07 27.76
CA TYR A 456 0.38 -11.09 28.63
C TYR A 456 -0.66 -10.49 29.57
N ASN A 457 -1.81 -11.16 29.65
CA ASN A 457 -2.73 -11.00 30.78
C ASN A 457 -2.42 -12.12 31.76
N GLN A 458 -1.70 -11.82 32.84
CA GLN A 458 -1.09 -12.80 33.73
C GLN A 458 -0.16 -13.78 32.92
N ASN A 459 -0.58 -15.02 32.71
CA ASN A 459 0.16 -16.02 31.94
C ASN A 459 -0.44 -16.28 30.54
N GLN A 460 -1.51 -15.58 30.19
CA GLN A 460 -2.16 -15.76 28.90
C GLN A 460 -1.62 -14.78 27.88
N LEU A 461 -0.98 -15.31 26.83
CA LEU A 461 -0.53 -14.53 25.69
C LEU A 461 -1.73 -14.02 24.88
N TRP A 462 -1.68 -12.75 24.50
CA TRP A 462 -2.57 -12.16 23.53
C TRP A 462 -1.76 -11.40 22.47
N THR A 463 -2.27 -11.31 21.26
CA THR A 463 -1.75 -10.45 20.19
C THR A 463 -2.94 -9.99 19.37
N ASN A 464 -2.96 -8.71 19.04
CA ASN A 464 -3.93 -8.08 18.14
C ASN A 464 -3.19 -7.11 17.21
N GLY A 465 -3.88 -6.56 16.23
CA GLY A 465 -3.25 -5.60 15.34
C GLY A 465 -4.22 -5.02 14.32
N VAL A 466 -3.67 -4.05 13.60
CA VAL A 466 -4.23 -3.48 12.40
C VAL A 466 -3.12 -3.46 11.38
N LEU A 467 -3.25 -4.22 10.30
CA LEU A 467 -2.22 -4.33 9.24
C LEU A 467 -2.77 -3.84 7.91
N SER A 468 -3.71 -4.59 7.35
CA SER A 468 -4.50 -4.19 6.19
C SER A 468 -5.89 -4.81 6.31
N SER A 469 -6.87 -4.27 5.60
CA SER A 469 -8.23 -4.82 5.59
C SER A 469 -8.31 -6.28 5.13
N GLY A 470 -7.32 -6.73 4.34
CA GLY A 470 -7.23 -8.12 3.87
C GLY A 470 -6.48 -9.06 4.80
N LEU A 471 -5.76 -8.56 5.80
CA LEU A 471 -4.92 -9.36 6.69
C LEU A 471 -5.44 -9.41 8.12
N VAL A 472 -5.22 -8.35 8.89
CA VAL A 472 -5.60 -8.27 10.31
C VAL A 472 -6.23 -6.92 10.58
N GLU A 473 -7.47 -6.91 11.04
CA GLU A 473 -8.23 -5.72 11.38
C GLU A 473 -9.04 -6.01 12.65
N ASP A 474 -8.36 -6.04 13.81
CA ASP A 474 -8.96 -6.44 15.09
C ASP A 474 -9.67 -5.30 15.83
N TYR A 475 -9.60 -4.07 15.30
CA TYR A 475 -10.07 -2.87 15.97
C TYR A 475 -11.40 -2.35 15.41
N LEU A 476 -12.20 -1.78 16.29
CA LEU A 476 -13.45 -1.08 16.00
C LEU A 476 -13.29 0.41 16.28
N PRO A 477 -13.95 1.30 15.53
CA PRO A 477 -13.86 2.74 15.79
C PRO A 477 -14.53 3.12 17.10
N GLY A 478 -13.97 4.15 17.74
CA GLY A 478 -14.43 4.69 19.02
C GLY A 478 -13.75 4.05 20.24
N HIS A 479 -14.00 4.61 21.40
CA HIS A 479 -13.47 4.09 22.65
C HIS A 479 -14.27 2.88 23.16
N VAL A 480 -13.71 2.11 24.08
CA VAL A 480 -14.35 0.92 24.67
C VAL A 480 -15.72 1.29 25.30
N GLY A 481 -16.75 0.52 24.92
CA GLY A 481 -18.11 0.70 25.43
C GLY A 481 -19.02 1.59 24.57
N ILE A 482 -18.49 2.25 23.54
CA ILE A 482 -19.30 2.99 22.57
C ILE A 482 -19.63 2.09 21.39
N PRO A 483 -20.88 2.11 20.87
CA PRO A 483 -21.21 1.37 19.65
C PRO A 483 -20.33 1.80 18.48
N PRO A 484 -19.80 0.88 17.67
CA PRO A 484 -18.96 1.22 16.51
C PRO A 484 -19.66 2.11 15.47
N THR A 485 -20.99 2.11 15.49
CA THR A 485 -21.86 2.92 14.62
C THR A 485 -22.14 4.32 15.17
N ASP A 486 -21.59 4.68 16.34
CA ASP A 486 -21.75 6.02 16.89
C ASP A 486 -21.07 7.03 15.93
N PRO A 487 -21.79 8.07 15.48
CA PRO A 487 -21.26 9.03 14.50
C PRO A 487 -20.08 9.86 15.05
N ARG A 488 -19.89 9.90 16.37
CA ARG A 488 -18.71 10.53 16.97
C ARG A 488 -17.44 9.75 16.76
N ASN A 489 -17.51 8.48 16.38
CA ASN A 489 -16.37 7.65 16.03
C ASN A 489 -15.85 8.02 14.63
N SER A 490 -15.21 9.16 14.52
CA SER A 490 -14.81 9.81 13.28
C SER A 490 -13.32 10.19 13.31
N ILE A 491 -12.76 10.51 12.18
CA ILE A 491 -11.48 11.20 12.11
C ILE A 491 -11.75 12.70 12.18
N TYR A 492 -11.17 13.36 13.17
CA TYR A 492 -11.26 14.79 13.35
C TYR A 492 -10.01 15.46 12.77
N VAL A 493 -10.22 16.41 11.89
CA VAL A 493 -9.14 17.08 11.16
C VAL A 493 -9.16 18.56 11.47
N ILE A 494 -8.00 19.09 11.86
CA ILE A 494 -7.77 20.50 12.06
C ILE A 494 -6.63 20.93 11.16
N LYS A 495 -6.81 22.02 10.44
CA LYS A 495 -5.76 22.66 9.63
C LYS A 495 -5.24 23.90 10.36
N ALA A 496 -3.94 24.12 10.32
CA ALA A 496 -3.37 25.35 10.87
C ALA A 496 -3.91 26.63 10.20
N SER A 497 -4.44 26.49 8.98
CA SER A 497 -5.12 27.56 8.25
C SER A 497 -6.57 27.81 8.66
N ASP A 498 -7.17 26.93 9.48
CA ASP A 498 -8.54 27.10 9.94
C ASP A 498 -8.61 28.34 10.84
N PRO A 499 -9.57 29.24 10.62
CA PRO A 499 -9.72 30.37 11.55
C PRO A 499 -9.97 29.89 12.98
N PRO A 500 -9.43 30.58 14.00
CA PRO A 500 -9.78 30.27 15.38
C PRO A 500 -11.31 30.28 15.57
N PHE A 501 -11.80 29.41 16.45
CA PHE A 501 -13.23 29.25 16.79
C PHE A 501 -14.12 28.84 15.60
N SER A 502 -13.52 28.41 14.49
CA SER A 502 -14.24 27.90 13.32
C SER A 502 -14.97 26.59 13.62
N GLN A 503 -15.78 26.14 12.68
CA GLN A 503 -16.54 24.90 12.85
C GLN A 503 -15.66 23.68 13.11
N SER A 504 -14.46 23.61 12.53
CA SER A 504 -13.52 22.53 12.81
C SER A 504 -13.08 22.49 14.27
N TRP A 505 -12.85 23.66 14.90
CA TRP A 505 -12.57 23.77 16.32
C TRP A 505 -13.76 23.36 17.18
N LEU A 506 -14.98 23.81 16.83
CA LEU A 506 -16.20 23.44 17.55
C LEU A 506 -16.46 21.93 17.44
N ASN A 507 -16.26 21.32 16.27
CA ASN A 507 -16.43 19.88 16.10
C ASN A 507 -15.39 19.08 16.87
N TYR A 508 -14.20 19.64 17.12
CA TYR A 508 -13.16 18.99 17.89
C TYR A 508 -13.58 18.68 19.35
N ALA A 509 -14.63 19.33 19.86
CA ALA A 509 -15.22 19.00 21.15
C ALA A 509 -15.64 17.52 21.23
N TYR A 510 -16.08 16.92 20.12
CA TYR A 510 -16.40 15.50 20.08
C TYR A 510 -15.15 14.62 20.19
N ALA A 511 -14.02 15.04 19.63
CA ALA A 511 -12.74 14.38 19.78
C ALA A 511 -12.26 14.44 21.23
N VAL A 512 -12.34 15.64 21.85
CA VAL A 512 -11.97 15.84 23.26
C VAL A 512 -12.83 14.97 24.18
N HIS A 513 -14.12 14.88 23.91
CA HIS A 513 -15.03 14.00 24.68
C HIS A 513 -14.62 12.52 24.58
N GLN A 514 -13.96 12.13 23.50
CA GLN A 514 -13.39 10.79 23.30
C GLN A 514 -11.91 10.70 23.72
N GLY A 515 -11.34 11.73 24.33
CA GLY A 515 -10.00 11.71 24.91
C GLY A 515 -8.89 12.30 24.03
N ALA A 516 -9.22 13.10 23.03
CA ALA A 516 -8.23 13.92 22.34
C ALA A 516 -7.62 14.97 23.27
N ASP A 517 -6.36 15.31 23.07
CA ASP A 517 -5.70 16.40 23.77
C ASP A 517 -6.20 17.75 23.27
N TYR A 518 -6.19 18.73 24.15
CA TYR A 518 -6.49 20.13 23.84
C TYR A 518 -5.74 21.04 24.81
N TYR A 519 -5.64 22.30 24.47
CA TYR A 519 -5.17 23.34 25.39
C TYR A 519 -6.37 23.98 26.12
N ASP A 520 -6.36 23.90 27.46
CA ASP A 520 -7.35 24.46 28.35
C ASP A 520 -6.83 25.84 28.78
N GLY A 521 -7.19 26.89 28.04
CA GLY A 521 -6.65 28.23 28.23
C GLY A 521 -7.30 28.96 29.40
N ASP A 522 -8.58 28.73 29.64
CA ASP A 522 -9.32 29.34 30.74
C ASP A 522 -9.28 28.49 32.04
N GLU A 523 -8.55 27.36 32.03
CA GLU A 523 -8.32 26.46 33.17
C GLU A 523 -9.63 25.93 33.80
N ASN A 524 -10.72 25.82 33.01
CA ASN A 524 -12.01 25.35 33.51
C ASN A 524 -12.18 23.81 33.43
N GLY A 525 -11.26 23.09 32.81
CA GLY A 525 -11.27 21.65 32.69
C GLY A 525 -12.22 21.11 31.61
N SER A 526 -12.74 21.96 30.75
CA SER A 526 -13.70 21.64 29.70
C SER A 526 -13.29 22.31 28.41
N TYR A 527 -13.38 21.61 27.26
CA TYR A 527 -13.08 22.20 25.98
C TYR A 527 -14.29 22.98 25.44
N ASN A 528 -14.17 24.29 25.37
CA ASN A 528 -15.19 25.20 24.88
C ASN A 528 -14.54 26.42 24.16
N PRO A 529 -14.07 26.26 22.90
CA PRO A 529 -13.31 27.29 22.19
C PRO A 529 -14.22 28.49 21.88
N VAL A 530 -14.07 29.55 22.64
CA VAL A 530 -14.86 30.81 22.54
C VAL A 530 -13.90 31.97 22.52
N ASP A 531 -14.10 32.91 21.59
CA ASP A 531 -13.40 34.21 21.57
C ASP A 531 -13.89 35.06 22.72
N LEU A 532 -13.13 35.06 23.81
CA LEU A 532 -13.54 35.76 25.05
C LEU A 532 -13.50 37.29 24.93
N ASN A 533 -12.65 37.83 24.11
CA ASN A 533 -12.48 39.27 23.94
C ASN A 533 -13.06 39.82 22.64
N GLY A 534 -13.50 38.96 21.69
CA GLY A 534 -14.16 39.31 20.45
C GLY A 534 -13.19 39.84 19.37
N ASN A 535 -11.89 39.51 19.47
CA ASN A 535 -10.87 39.99 18.53
C ASN A 535 -10.68 39.12 17.28
N GLY A 536 -11.28 37.93 17.26
CA GLY A 536 -11.21 36.95 16.16
C GLY A 536 -9.86 36.23 16.06
N LEU A 537 -8.99 36.35 17.04
CA LEU A 537 -7.71 35.67 17.18
C LEU A 537 -7.73 34.80 18.42
N TRP A 538 -6.94 33.74 18.39
CA TRP A 538 -6.76 32.92 19.58
C TRP A 538 -5.77 33.56 20.57
N ASP A 539 -6.15 33.62 21.83
CA ASP A 539 -5.35 34.11 22.93
C ASP A 539 -5.08 33.00 23.98
N TRP A 540 -4.03 33.16 24.80
CA TRP A 540 -3.58 32.11 25.74
C TRP A 540 -4.55 31.76 26.90
N ASP A 541 -5.56 32.55 27.11
CA ASP A 541 -6.66 32.35 28.07
C ASP A 541 -7.90 31.73 27.42
N GLU A 542 -7.76 31.20 26.19
CA GLU A 542 -8.83 30.59 25.42
C GLU A 542 -8.45 29.15 24.99
N ASP A 543 -9.46 28.31 24.84
CA ASP A 543 -9.25 26.92 24.46
C ASP A 543 -8.91 26.76 22.98
N ARG A 544 -8.08 25.78 22.69
CA ARG A 544 -7.78 25.42 21.29
C ARG A 544 -7.54 23.93 21.13
N PRO A 545 -7.77 23.38 19.90
CA PRO A 545 -7.38 22.01 19.57
C PRO A 545 -5.85 21.80 19.64
N ASP A 546 -5.43 20.56 19.82
CA ASP A 546 -4.03 20.17 19.66
C ASP A 546 -3.64 20.21 18.16
N ILE A 547 -2.92 21.25 17.77
CA ILE A 547 -2.48 21.48 16.37
C ILE A 547 -0.97 21.34 16.32
N LEU A 548 -0.48 20.30 15.63
CA LEU A 548 0.94 19.94 15.57
C LEU A 548 1.59 20.28 14.23
N GLY A 549 0.84 20.36 13.15
CA GLY A 549 1.34 20.65 11.80
C GLY A 549 0.35 21.48 11.00
N ASP A 550 0.59 21.64 9.71
CA ASP A 550 -0.36 22.31 8.81
C ASP A 550 -1.69 21.56 8.71
N VAL A 551 -1.62 20.23 8.87
CA VAL A 551 -2.78 19.36 9.05
C VAL A 551 -2.50 18.47 10.26
N THR A 552 -3.44 18.41 11.19
CA THR A 552 -3.46 17.48 12.31
C THR A 552 -4.77 16.72 12.30
N ALA A 553 -4.71 15.40 12.31
CA ALA A 553 -5.87 14.51 12.30
C ALA A 553 -5.80 13.56 13.48
N TRP A 554 -6.95 13.34 14.13
CA TRP A 554 -7.05 12.48 15.29
C TRP A 554 -8.23 11.54 15.18
N CYS A 555 -8.06 10.30 15.67
CA CYS A 555 -9.14 9.34 15.89
C CYS A 555 -8.83 8.43 17.08
N VAL A 556 -9.85 7.73 17.54
CA VAL A 556 -9.72 6.66 18.55
C VAL A 556 -10.40 5.40 18.06
N TYR A 557 -9.79 4.26 18.38
CA TYR A 557 -10.33 2.94 18.08
C TYR A 557 -9.89 1.95 19.17
N ASN A 558 -10.66 0.87 19.30
CA ASN A 558 -10.48 -0.12 20.36
C ASN A 558 -10.44 -1.54 19.82
N ASP A 559 -9.82 -2.47 20.56
CA ASP A 559 -9.66 -3.87 20.15
C ASP A 559 -10.94 -4.72 20.35
N GLY A 560 -12.12 -4.11 20.28
CA GLY A 560 -13.41 -4.71 20.61
C GLY A 560 -13.97 -5.68 19.57
N LEU A 561 -13.29 -5.95 18.45
CA LEU A 561 -13.78 -6.94 17.47
C LEU A 561 -13.88 -8.31 18.12
N PRO A 562 -15.05 -8.98 18.07
CA PRO A 562 -15.22 -10.31 18.67
C PRO A 562 -14.24 -11.35 18.14
N ALA A 563 -13.74 -12.22 19.01
CA ALA A 563 -12.71 -13.23 18.68
C ALA A 563 -13.05 -14.05 17.42
N ILE A 564 -14.31 -14.43 17.24
CA ILE A 564 -14.77 -15.24 16.08
C ILE A 564 -14.64 -14.49 14.73
N GLN A 565 -14.56 -13.16 14.76
CA GLN A 565 -14.40 -12.31 13.56
C GLN A 565 -12.93 -11.96 13.29
N ARG A 566 -12.04 -12.24 14.24
CA ARG A 566 -10.62 -11.96 14.11
C ARG A 566 -9.92 -13.02 13.26
N ARG A 567 -8.89 -12.65 12.55
CA ARG A 567 -8.01 -13.61 11.88
C ARG A 567 -7.40 -14.59 12.89
N TRP A 568 -6.95 -14.09 14.03
CA TRP A 568 -6.44 -14.89 15.13
C TRP A 568 -7.53 -15.11 16.18
N ASN A 569 -8.48 -15.95 15.84
CA ASN A 569 -9.73 -16.18 16.58
C ASN A 569 -9.56 -16.78 18.00
N MET A 570 -8.34 -17.07 18.41
CA MET A 570 -8.03 -17.53 19.80
C MET A 570 -7.87 -16.36 20.77
N VAL A 571 -7.82 -15.12 20.28
CA VAL A 571 -7.62 -13.93 21.12
C VAL A 571 -8.93 -13.18 21.29
N SER A 572 -9.37 -13.03 22.53
CA SER A 572 -10.52 -12.17 22.87
C SER A 572 -10.10 -10.71 22.98
N PRO A 573 -11.05 -9.76 22.86
CA PRO A 573 -10.78 -8.35 23.17
C PRO A 573 -10.14 -8.17 24.54
N MET A 574 -9.13 -7.32 24.62
CA MET A 574 -8.40 -6.99 25.86
C MET A 574 -8.83 -5.67 26.49
N GLY A 575 -9.70 -4.91 25.83
CA GLY A 575 -10.10 -3.58 26.27
C GLY A 575 -9.01 -2.54 26.08
N ILE A 576 -8.27 -2.66 25.01
CA ILE A 576 -7.20 -1.74 24.63
C ILE A 576 -7.76 -0.68 23.69
N GLU A 577 -7.42 0.57 23.94
CA GLU A 577 -7.73 1.72 23.09
C GLU A 577 -6.45 2.29 22.50
N ILE A 578 -6.54 2.75 21.27
CA ILE A 578 -5.50 3.49 20.59
C ILE A 578 -6.06 4.86 20.21
N HIS A 579 -5.47 5.92 20.75
CA HIS A 579 -5.70 7.29 20.29
C HIS A 579 -4.60 7.64 19.31
N GLN A 580 -4.94 7.77 18.05
CA GLN A 580 -3.98 8.03 16.99
C GLN A 580 -4.04 9.48 16.55
N THR A 581 -2.90 10.17 16.62
CA THR A 581 -2.73 11.49 16.03
C THR A 581 -1.78 11.39 14.86
N LEU A 582 -2.13 11.98 13.74
CA LEU A 582 -1.32 12.03 12.55
C LEU A 582 -1.21 13.48 12.11
N PHE A 583 0.02 13.95 11.80
CA PHE A 583 0.19 15.29 11.29
C PHE A 583 1.26 15.37 10.22
N ALA A 584 1.17 16.39 9.39
CA ALA A 584 2.12 16.69 8.33
C ALA A 584 2.32 18.20 8.19
N ILE A 585 3.47 18.58 7.63
CA ILE A 585 3.85 19.96 7.34
C ILE A 585 4.24 20.04 5.88
N GLY A 586 3.67 21.01 5.17
CA GLY A 586 3.97 21.33 3.77
C GLY A 586 5.02 22.42 3.68
N ASP A 587 6.28 22.05 3.64
CA ASP A 587 7.38 22.98 3.42
C ASP A 587 8.41 22.40 2.45
N GLU A 588 8.25 22.66 1.17
CA GLU A 588 9.15 22.19 0.10
C GLU A 588 10.62 22.54 0.33
N THR A 589 10.91 23.48 1.24
CA THR A 589 12.26 23.90 1.55
C THR A 589 12.92 23.09 2.67
N ASN A 590 12.17 22.20 3.32
CA ASN A 590 12.58 21.42 4.46
C ASN A 590 12.48 19.91 4.26
N ALA A 591 13.21 19.16 5.08
CA ALA A 591 13.13 17.69 5.08
C ALA A 591 11.75 17.17 5.53
N VAL A 592 11.00 17.95 6.31
CA VAL A 592 9.65 17.59 6.80
C VAL A 592 8.63 17.41 5.68
N ASP A 593 8.89 17.98 4.51
CA ASP A 593 8.08 17.80 3.29
C ASP A 593 8.08 16.33 2.77
N ASN A 594 8.96 15.50 3.32
CA ASN A 594 9.08 14.08 3.01
C ASN A 594 8.72 13.20 4.22
N MET A 595 7.91 13.72 5.15
CA MET A 595 7.60 13.05 6.41
C MET A 595 6.12 13.17 6.76
N ILE A 596 5.61 12.11 7.40
CA ILE A 596 4.33 12.12 8.10
C ILE A 596 4.57 11.60 9.52
N PHE A 597 4.12 12.33 10.51
CA PHE A 597 4.32 12.03 11.93
C PHE A 597 3.08 11.37 12.49
N ILE A 598 3.27 10.31 13.29
CA ILE A 598 2.19 9.51 13.83
C ILE A 598 2.46 9.29 15.32
N ARG A 599 1.47 9.58 16.15
CA ARG A 599 1.47 9.28 17.58
C ARG A 599 0.44 8.20 17.86
N TYR A 600 0.87 7.15 18.51
CA TYR A 600 0.01 6.12 19.09
C TYR A 600 0.00 6.28 20.59
N ARG A 601 -1.13 6.69 21.15
CA ARG A 601 -1.35 6.66 22.60
C ARG A 601 -2.15 5.42 22.93
N ILE A 602 -1.52 4.47 23.60
CA ILE A 602 -2.07 3.18 23.96
C ILE A 602 -2.64 3.26 25.38
N LYS A 603 -3.91 2.88 25.53
CA LYS A 603 -4.61 2.87 26.81
C LYS A 603 -5.15 1.49 27.15
N ASN A 604 -5.07 1.13 28.43
CA ASN A 604 -5.79 0.03 29.02
C ASN A 604 -7.07 0.56 29.69
N SER A 605 -8.24 0.22 29.14
CA SER A 605 -9.53 0.65 29.72
C SER A 605 -9.85 0.05 31.09
N GLY A 606 -9.10 -0.97 31.53
CA GLY A 606 -9.37 -1.69 32.78
C GLY A 606 -10.56 -2.65 32.73
N THR A 607 -11.22 -2.79 31.59
CA THR A 607 -12.42 -3.66 31.48
C THR A 607 -12.10 -5.15 31.56
N VAL A 608 -10.87 -5.56 31.23
CA VAL A 608 -10.42 -6.97 31.22
C VAL A 608 -9.37 -7.22 32.30
N SER A 609 -8.40 -6.32 32.44
CA SER A 609 -7.32 -6.43 33.43
C SER A 609 -6.84 -5.05 33.83
N THR A 610 -6.36 -4.88 35.04
CA THR A 610 -5.73 -3.64 35.50
C THR A 610 -4.30 -3.47 34.97
N GLN A 611 -3.69 -4.53 34.46
CA GLN A 611 -2.32 -4.53 33.98
C GLN A 611 -2.13 -5.60 32.90
N PHE A 612 -1.35 -5.25 31.87
CA PHE A 612 -0.79 -6.19 30.92
C PHE A 612 0.73 -6.09 30.96
N ASP A 613 1.39 -7.28 30.97
CA ASP A 613 2.82 -7.40 31.13
C ASP A 613 3.53 -7.71 29.81
N SER A 614 4.81 -7.34 29.76
CA SER A 614 5.69 -7.63 28.61
C SER A 614 5.07 -7.25 27.26
N VAL A 615 4.41 -6.11 27.24
CA VAL A 615 3.76 -5.60 26.02
C VAL A 615 4.82 -5.18 25.03
N ILE A 616 4.67 -5.58 23.77
CA ILE A 616 5.53 -5.16 22.65
C ILE A 616 4.63 -4.56 21.59
N PHE A 617 5.00 -3.39 21.10
CA PHE A 617 4.40 -2.71 19.97
C PHE A 617 5.32 -2.87 18.77
N GLY A 618 4.79 -3.26 17.62
CA GLY A 618 5.53 -3.36 16.37
C GLY A 618 4.80 -2.62 15.25
N ILE A 619 5.51 -1.72 14.60
CA ILE A 619 5.03 -1.03 13.41
C ILE A 619 5.21 -2.01 12.25
N TRP A 620 4.13 -2.30 11.55
CA TRP A 620 4.09 -3.20 10.41
C TRP A 620 3.86 -2.40 9.15
N ASP A 621 4.70 -2.61 8.16
CA ASP A 621 4.62 -1.95 6.86
C ASP A 621 4.78 -2.97 5.74
N ASP A 622 4.07 -2.76 4.65
CA ASP A 622 4.13 -3.50 3.39
C ASP A 622 4.63 -2.55 2.29
N PRO A 623 5.93 -2.25 2.27
CA PRO A 623 6.50 -1.37 1.26
C PRO A 623 6.40 -1.99 -0.13
N ASP A 624 5.87 -1.22 -1.08
CA ASP A 624 5.80 -1.52 -2.50
C ASP A 624 6.31 -0.29 -3.26
N ILE A 625 7.62 -0.23 -3.48
CA ILE A 625 8.26 0.91 -4.14
C ILE A 625 8.08 0.75 -5.63
N GLY A 626 7.25 1.63 -6.26
CA GLY A 626 7.02 1.61 -7.71
C GLY A 626 5.96 0.64 -8.20
N PHE A 627 4.87 0.46 -7.52
CA PHE A 627 3.81 -0.56 -7.72
C PHE A 627 3.27 -0.78 -9.15
N GLU A 628 3.45 0.09 -10.12
CA GLU A 628 2.64 0.07 -11.36
C GLU A 628 2.91 -1.06 -12.37
N SER A 629 3.99 -1.82 -12.33
CA SER A 629 4.21 -2.80 -13.42
C SER A 629 5.03 -4.05 -13.13
N SER A 630 5.84 -4.06 -12.09
CA SER A 630 6.69 -5.22 -11.78
C SER A 630 6.99 -5.36 -10.30
N ALA A 631 6.43 -4.52 -9.56
CA ALA A 631 6.54 -4.30 -8.18
C ALA A 631 6.26 -5.58 -7.45
N PRO A 632 6.36 -5.86 -6.38
CA PRO A 632 7.11 -5.69 -5.17
C PRO A 632 8.32 -6.65 -5.07
N ILE A 633 8.81 -7.20 -6.19
CA ILE A 633 9.83 -8.27 -6.17
C ILE A 633 11.26 -7.76 -6.27
N ASP A 634 11.48 -6.46 -6.35
CA ASP A 634 12.80 -5.81 -6.42
C ASP A 634 13.13 -4.98 -5.16
N ASP A 635 12.29 -5.09 -4.12
CA ASP A 635 12.49 -4.42 -2.86
C ASP A 635 13.40 -5.19 -1.90
N LEU A 636 14.23 -4.45 -1.18
CA LEU A 636 15.15 -4.92 -0.16
C LEU A 636 14.84 -4.23 1.17
N SER A 637 14.83 -4.96 2.27
CA SER A 637 14.61 -4.41 3.60
C SER A 637 15.90 -4.31 4.41
N ALA A 638 15.96 -3.35 5.34
CA ALA A 638 17.09 -3.17 6.24
C ALA A 638 16.70 -2.42 7.52
N SER A 639 17.57 -2.43 8.51
CA SER A 639 17.41 -1.70 9.76
C SER A 639 18.67 -0.89 10.12
N ASP A 640 18.48 0.26 10.75
CA ASP A 640 19.53 1.09 11.32
C ASP A 640 19.27 1.31 12.81
N LEU A 641 20.04 0.61 13.63
CA LEU A 641 19.92 0.63 15.09
C LEU A 641 20.29 2.00 15.69
N ASN A 642 21.23 2.70 15.06
CA ASN A 642 21.72 3.98 15.58
C ASN A 642 20.66 5.09 15.48
N THR A 643 19.77 4.94 14.51
CA THR A 643 18.70 5.93 14.26
C THR A 643 17.31 5.40 14.55
N ASN A 644 17.15 4.20 15.10
CA ASN A 644 15.86 3.54 15.34
C ASN A 644 14.97 3.48 14.08
N LEU A 645 15.56 3.07 12.95
CA LEU A 645 14.95 3.09 11.63
C LEU A 645 14.83 1.68 11.05
N GLY A 646 13.61 1.26 10.67
CA GLY A 646 13.36 0.16 9.73
C GLY A 646 13.07 0.74 8.35
N TYR A 647 13.58 0.14 7.27
CA TYR A 647 13.39 0.72 5.94
C TYR A 647 13.44 -0.31 4.80
N SER A 648 12.88 0.09 3.68
CA SER A 648 12.98 -0.64 2.40
C SER A 648 13.53 0.28 1.31
N TYR A 649 14.20 -0.33 0.34
CA TYR A 649 14.81 0.32 -0.80
C TYR A 649 14.86 -0.66 -1.98
N ASN A 650 14.89 -0.15 -3.20
CA ASN A 650 14.90 -0.96 -4.41
C ASN A 650 16.31 -1.46 -4.75
N ASP A 651 16.44 -2.60 -5.42
CA ASP A 651 17.72 -3.21 -5.78
C ASP A 651 18.46 -2.50 -6.95
N GLY A 652 17.84 -1.50 -7.58
CA GLY A 652 18.44 -0.75 -8.68
C GLY A 652 17.49 0.14 -9.44
N GLU A 653 17.10 -0.26 -10.64
CA GLU A 653 16.17 0.47 -11.51
C GLU A 653 14.74 -0.02 -11.28
N ASP A 654 13.82 0.90 -11.01
CA ASP A 654 12.41 0.63 -10.84
C ASP A 654 11.59 1.09 -12.06
N ALA A 655 10.48 0.40 -12.31
CA ALA A 655 9.66 0.68 -13.49
C ALA A 655 8.92 2.03 -13.43
N ALA A 656 8.48 2.47 -12.25
CA ALA A 656 7.77 3.73 -12.07
C ALA A 656 8.75 4.90 -11.83
N TYR A 657 9.82 4.65 -11.07
CA TYR A 657 10.77 5.69 -10.67
C TYR A 657 12.05 5.74 -11.54
N GLY A 658 12.29 4.77 -12.41
CA GLY A 658 13.49 4.69 -13.25
C GLY A 658 14.76 4.38 -12.45
N ASN A 659 15.89 5.03 -12.81
CA ASN A 659 17.21 4.76 -12.23
C ASN A 659 17.41 5.27 -10.80
N ASN A 660 16.45 5.97 -10.24
CA ASN A 660 16.55 6.59 -8.92
C ASN A 660 15.29 6.39 -8.07
N PRO A 661 14.91 5.13 -7.80
CA PRO A 661 13.80 4.83 -6.92
C PRO A 661 14.05 5.42 -5.52
N PRO A 662 12.98 5.85 -4.81
CA PRO A 662 13.09 6.31 -3.43
C PRO A 662 13.38 5.15 -2.48
N ALA A 663 13.73 5.49 -1.24
CA ALA A 663 13.73 4.58 -0.11
C ALA A 663 12.65 5.03 0.88
N PHE A 664 11.86 4.09 1.37
CA PHE A 664 10.84 4.30 2.39
C PHE A 664 11.35 3.82 3.75
N GLY A 665 11.04 4.53 4.82
CA GLY A 665 11.41 4.10 6.16
C GLY A 665 10.44 4.53 7.24
N THR A 666 10.35 3.69 8.25
CA THR A 666 9.60 3.92 9.48
C THR A 666 10.58 4.10 10.63
N LYS A 667 10.58 5.29 11.21
CA LYS A 667 11.44 5.67 12.30
C LYS A 667 10.67 5.76 13.61
N LEU A 668 11.20 5.11 14.63
CA LEU A 668 10.78 5.33 16.02
C LEU A 668 11.45 6.60 16.56
N LEU A 669 10.65 7.63 16.83
CA LEU A 669 11.11 8.89 17.43
C LEU A 669 11.17 8.80 18.95
N ALA A 670 10.13 8.24 19.57
CA ALA A 670 10.08 7.92 20.99
C ALA A 670 9.29 6.63 21.21
N GLY A 671 9.93 5.66 21.80
CA GLY A 671 9.28 4.43 22.25
C GLY A 671 8.61 4.57 23.62
N PRO A 672 8.00 3.48 24.11
CA PRO A 672 7.31 3.48 25.38
C PRO A 672 8.24 3.87 26.55
N VAL A 673 7.66 4.58 27.51
CA VAL A 673 8.32 4.93 28.78
C VAL A 673 8.40 3.67 29.64
N VAL A 674 9.58 3.34 30.14
CA VAL A 674 9.82 2.16 30.98
C VAL A 674 10.66 2.47 32.20
N TYR A 675 10.28 1.86 33.33
CA TYR A 675 10.98 1.93 34.60
C TYR A 675 11.71 0.62 34.83
N ILE A 676 13.05 0.65 35.05
CA ILE A 676 13.87 -0.54 35.23
C ILE A 676 14.70 -0.37 36.49
N PRO A 677 14.39 -1.12 37.59
CA PRO A 677 15.18 -1.06 38.82
C PRO A 677 16.64 -1.40 38.58
N GLY A 678 17.54 -0.55 39.12
CA GLY A 678 18.97 -0.70 38.94
C GLY A 678 19.56 -0.17 37.64
N GLU A 679 18.70 0.19 36.66
CA GLU A 679 19.09 0.80 35.39
C GLU A 679 18.59 2.25 35.28
N THR A 680 17.30 2.47 35.39
CA THR A 680 16.70 3.81 35.26
C THR A 680 16.45 4.49 36.62
N PHE A 681 16.42 3.72 37.71
CA PHE A 681 16.31 4.25 39.09
C PHE A 681 16.93 3.29 40.12
N ILE A 682 17.28 3.83 41.27
CA ILE A 682 17.68 3.03 42.43
C ILE A 682 16.42 2.83 43.30
N ASP A 683 15.96 1.62 43.37
CA ASP A 683 14.84 1.18 44.19
C ASP A 683 15.27 1.09 45.68
N ILE A 684 15.01 2.13 46.46
CA ILE A 684 15.45 2.23 47.86
C ILE A 684 14.57 1.38 48.78
N ASN A 685 13.30 1.27 48.49
CA ASN A 685 12.36 0.52 49.34
C ASN A 685 12.20 -0.96 48.92
N GLY A 686 12.78 -1.35 47.78
CA GLY A 686 12.84 -2.73 47.30
C GLY A 686 11.50 -3.27 46.80
N ASN A 687 10.57 -2.40 46.38
CA ASN A 687 9.25 -2.81 45.87
C ASN A 687 9.17 -3.05 44.34
N GLY A 688 10.24 -2.69 43.61
CA GLY A 688 10.31 -2.87 42.17
C GLY A 688 9.60 -1.81 41.36
N VAL A 689 9.04 -0.78 42.00
CA VAL A 689 8.29 0.32 41.37
C VAL A 689 9.02 1.62 41.69
N TYR A 690 9.03 2.57 40.75
CA TYR A 690 9.59 3.88 40.99
C TYR A 690 8.62 4.72 41.87
N ASP A 691 9.07 5.15 43.06
CA ASP A 691 8.34 6.00 43.99
C ASP A 691 9.01 7.37 44.05
N ASP A 692 8.34 8.38 43.49
CA ASP A 692 8.86 9.75 43.50
C ASP A 692 9.09 10.26 44.94
N GLY A 693 10.24 10.90 45.17
CA GLY A 693 10.68 11.38 46.47
C GLY A 693 11.19 10.32 47.48
N ILE A 694 11.11 9.01 47.12
CA ILE A 694 11.70 7.89 47.86
C ILE A 694 12.88 7.34 47.06
N ASP A 695 12.67 6.96 45.80
CA ASP A 695 13.69 6.38 44.93
C ASP A 695 14.59 7.44 44.29
N THR A 696 15.75 7.02 43.85
CA THR A 696 16.67 7.94 43.18
C THR A 696 16.61 7.70 41.67
N PRO A 697 16.12 8.65 40.85
CA PRO A 697 16.14 8.52 39.41
C PRO A 697 17.61 8.54 38.88
N LEU A 698 17.88 7.63 37.97
CA LEU A 698 19.15 7.54 37.23
C LEU A 698 19.01 8.06 35.79
N ASP A 699 17.79 8.01 35.27
CA ASP A 699 17.42 8.45 33.92
C ASP A 699 16.11 9.23 33.95
N THR A 700 15.75 9.87 32.82
CA THR A 700 14.48 10.60 32.67
C THR A 700 13.97 10.43 31.25
N ALA A 701 12.85 9.74 31.09
CA ALA A 701 12.16 9.65 29.81
C ALA A 701 11.49 10.98 29.47
N ILE A 702 11.44 11.29 28.16
CA ILE A 702 10.91 12.54 27.63
C ILE A 702 9.84 12.22 26.58
N VAL A 703 8.67 12.84 26.72
CA VAL A 703 7.59 12.74 25.75
C VAL A 703 7.20 14.15 25.28
N ASN A 704 7.55 14.47 24.06
CA ASN A 704 7.23 15.73 23.40
C ASN A 704 5.81 15.67 22.82
N ARG A 705 5.01 16.73 23.01
CA ARG A 705 3.59 16.78 22.64
C ARG A 705 3.24 18.04 21.82
N GLY A 706 4.23 18.75 21.30
CA GLY A 706 4.05 20.01 20.60
C GLY A 706 4.23 21.25 21.48
N ASP A 707 4.31 22.39 20.81
CA ASP A 707 4.62 23.68 21.45
C ASP A 707 3.59 24.04 22.54
N ILE A 708 2.33 23.80 22.27
CA ILE A 708 1.23 24.20 23.17
C ILE A 708 1.12 23.26 24.37
N LEU A 709 1.12 21.96 24.15
CA LEU A 709 0.97 20.95 25.20
C LEU A 709 2.29 20.67 25.94
N GLY A 710 3.40 21.17 25.39
CA GLY A 710 4.73 21.07 25.99
C GLY A 710 5.27 19.66 26.10
N THR A 711 6.25 19.50 26.97
CA THR A 711 7.00 18.25 27.15
C THR A 711 6.70 17.63 28.51
N LYS A 712 6.41 16.33 28.55
CA LYS A 712 6.32 15.56 29.79
C LYS A 712 7.65 14.90 30.12
N TYR A 713 8.04 14.96 31.39
CA TYR A 713 9.23 14.32 31.93
C TYR A 713 8.84 13.21 32.90
N TYR A 714 9.50 12.07 32.78
CA TYR A 714 9.28 10.89 33.63
C TYR A 714 10.61 10.51 34.32
N PRO A 715 10.93 11.12 35.49
CA PRO A 715 12.12 10.77 36.24
C PRO A 715 12.11 9.30 36.66
N GLY A 716 13.26 8.65 36.63
CA GLY A 716 13.36 7.22 36.95
C GLY A 716 12.99 6.29 35.79
N ALA A 717 12.70 6.83 34.60
CA ALA A 717 12.34 6.07 33.41
C ALA A 717 13.23 6.42 32.20
N LYS A 718 13.16 5.58 31.16
CA LYS A 718 13.73 5.88 29.85
C LYS A 718 12.72 5.59 28.73
N ASN A 719 12.92 6.18 27.56
CA ASN A 719 12.22 5.79 26.35
C ASN A 719 12.91 4.57 25.74
N ASN A 720 12.15 3.51 25.41
CA ASN A 720 12.70 2.36 24.73
C ASN A 720 13.04 2.69 23.28
N ASN A 721 14.15 2.14 22.81
CA ASN A 721 14.51 2.09 21.40
C ASN A 721 13.81 0.93 20.68
N ILE A 722 14.10 0.74 19.39
CA ILE A 722 13.69 -0.49 18.69
C ILE A 722 14.32 -1.71 19.39
N SER A 723 13.52 -2.76 19.55
CA SER A 723 13.91 -3.99 20.25
C SER A 723 14.10 -5.18 19.30
N ALA A 724 13.54 -5.11 18.10
CA ALA A 724 13.70 -6.08 17.03
C ALA A 724 13.32 -5.46 15.67
N PHE A 725 13.85 -6.05 14.61
CA PHE A 725 13.44 -5.82 13.23
C PHE A 725 13.42 -7.12 12.47
N VAL A 726 12.32 -7.43 11.81
CA VAL A 726 12.16 -8.61 10.95
C VAL A 726 11.49 -8.25 9.64
N HIS A 727 11.69 -9.07 8.62
CA HIS A 727 10.93 -9.00 7.38
C HIS A 727 10.02 -10.22 7.24
N PHE A 728 8.99 -10.08 6.43
CA PHE A 728 8.13 -11.18 6.01
C PHE A 728 8.31 -11.39 4.50
N LEU A 729 8.14 -12.64 4.07
CA LEU A 729 8.24 -13.04 2.67
C LEU A 729 7.01 -13.85 2.29
N ASN A 730 6.28 -13.40 1.30
CA ASN A 730 5.06 -14.07 0.88
C ASN A 730 5.32 -15.54 0.51
N GLY A 731 4.52 -16.46 1.04
CA GLY A 731 4.60 -17.90 0.75
C GLY A 731 5.80 -18.66 1.35
N VAL A 732 6.68 -17.99 2.12
CA VAL A 732 7.83 -18.63 2.77
C VAL A 732 7.43 -19.24 4.11
N ALA A 733 7.72 -20.52 4.32
CA ALA A 733 7.28 -21.24 5.50
C ALA A 733 7.82 -20.65 6.82
N LEU A 734 9.08 -20.18 6.84
CA LEU A 734 9.74 -19.63 8.04
C LEU A 734 9.42 -18.17 8.30
N MET A 735 9.22 -17.37 7.24
CA MET A 735 9.15 -15.93 7.29
C MET A 735 7.87 -15.36 6.66
N GLY A 736 6.87 -16.19 6.36
CA GLY A 736 5.58 -15.73 5.84
C GLY A 736 4.71 -15.06 6.90
N ASP A 737 3.62 -14.44 6.48
CA ASP A 737 2.65 -13.81 7.38
C ASP A 737 2.23 -14.72 8.52
N PRO A 738 2.09 -14.21 9.76
CA PRO A 738 1.73 -15.02 10.90
C PRO A 738 0.30 -15.59 10.76
N ASN A 739 0.15 -16.89 11.05
CA ASN A 739 -1.16 -17.56 11.00
C ASN A 739 -1.91 -17.45 12.33
N ASP A 740 -1.20 -17.19 13.42
CA ASP A 740 -1.79 -17.07 14.74
C ASP A 740 -1.05 -16.02 15.61
N HIS A 741 -1.60 -15.78 16.80
CA HIS A 741 -1.11 -14.80 17.75
C HIS A 741 0.29 -15.15 18.33
N LEU A 742 0.66 -16.43 18.39
CA LEU A 742 1.96 -16.88 18.86
C LEU A 742 3.04 -16.63 17.80
N GLU A 743 2.76 -16.93 16.54
CA GLU A 743 3.65 -16.62 15.42
C GLU A 743 3.90 -15.12 15.31
N ALA A 744 2.84 -14.29 15.45
CA ALA A 744 2.96 -12.84 15.47
C ALA A 744 3.83 -12.35 16.66
N ARG A 745 3.67 -12.94 17.84
CA ARG A 745 4.53 -12.66 19.00
C ARG A 745 5.98 -13.01 18.74
N ASN A 746 6.25 -14.13 18.06
CA ASN A 746 7.61 -14.53 17.72
C ASN A 746 8.31 -13.49 16.84
N PHE A 747 7.61 -12.95 15.84
CA PHE A 747 8.15 -11.90 14.99
C PHE A 747 8.41 -10.60 15.76
N LEU A 748 7.49 -10.19 16.64
CA LEU A 748 7.71 -9.04 17.52
C LEU A 748 8.95 -9.16 18.41
N LEU A 749 9.39 -10.39 18.69
CA LEU A 749 10.59 -10.70 19.47
C LEU A 749 11.86 -10.83 18.61
N GLY A 750 11.80 -10.60 17.30
CA GLY A 750 12.95 -10.76 16.40
C GLY A 750 13.30 -12.21 16.08
N LYS A 751 12.29 -13.10 16.03
CA LYS A 751 12.43 -14.52 15.74
C LYS A 751 11.70 -14.86 14.45
N ASN A 752 11.92 -16.06 13.92
CA ASN A 752 11.10 -16.59 12.84
C ASN A 752 9.71 -17.03 13.35
N ARG A 753 8.83 -17.41 12.43
CA ARG A 753 7.46 -17.87 12.72
C ARG A 753 7.39 -18.93 13.82
N PHE A 754 8.35 -19.85 13.88
CA PHE A 754 8.36 -20.96 14.85
C PHE A 754 9.07 -20.61 16.18
N GLY A 755 9.48 -19.35 16.37
CA GLY A 755 10.12 -18.88 17.59
C GLY A 755 11.62 -19.18 17.67
N GLU A 756 12.26 -19.53 16.56
CA GLU A 756 13.70 -19.76 16.48
C GLU A 756 14.42 -18.44 16.16
N ILE A 757 15.64 -18.31 16.65
CA ILE A 757 16.53 -17.19 16.35
C ILE A 757 17.06 -17.38 14.92
N ILE A 758 17.00 -16.31 14.12
CA ILE A 758 17.51 -16.29 12.75
C ILE A 758 19.03 -16.12 12.80
N ASP A 759 19.77 -17.12 12.29
CA ASP A 759 21.22 -17.09 12.30
C ASP A 759 21.80 -16.24 11.13
N PRO A 760 22.46 -15.11 11.41
CA PRO A 760 23.05 -14.26 10.37
C PRO A 760 24.11 -14.94 9.52
N CYS A 761 24.73 -16.02 10.05
CA CYS A 761 25.78 -16.75 9.35
C CYS A 761 25.26 -17.72 8.27
N SER A 762 24.00 -18.08 8.35
CA SER A 762 23.41 -19.09 7.45
C SER A 762 22.09 -18.65 6.81
N TYR A 763 21.64 -17.43 7.07
CA TYR A 763 20.37 -16.95 6.56
C TYR A 763 20.42 -16.70 5.05
N GLN A 764 19.54 -17.39 4.30
CA GLN A 764 19.63 -17.48 2.83
C GLN A 764 19.27 -16.17 2.10
N TYR A 765 18.57 -15.23 2.76
CA TYR A 765 18.11 -13.98 2.15
C TYR A 765 19.05 -12.80 2.41
N GLY A 766 20.16 -13.03 3.11
CA GLY A 766 21.14 -11.98 3.39
C GLY A 766 22.54 -12.51 3.64
N GLN A 767 23.50 -11.63 3.53
CA GLN A 767 24.92 -11.94 3.73
C GLN A 767 25.59 -10.91 4.63
N VAL A 768 26.51 -11.36 5.48
CA VAL A 768 27.32 -10.48 6.35
C VAL A 768 28.64 -10.16 5.67
N PHE A 769 28.93 -8.86 5.52
CA PHE A 769 30.15 -8.32 4.93
C PHE A 769 30.98 -7.53 5.95
N GLY A 770 32.30 -7.54 5.84
CA GLY A 770 33.18 -6.67 6.59
C GLY A 770 33.36 -6.99 8.07
N ILE A 771 32.46 -7.72 8.68
CA ILE A 771 32.51 -8.15 10.09
C ILE A 771 32.23 -9.65 10.23
N PRO A 772 32.67 -10.30 11.31
CA PRO A 772 32.27 -11.68 11.60
C PRO A 772 30.75 -11.79 11.83
N CYS A 773 30.11 -12.76 11.15
CA CYS A 773 28.64 -12.91 11.23
C CYS A 773 28.12 -13.22 12.65
N ASN A 774 28.94 -13.84 13.51
CA ASN A 774 28.55 -14.12 14.89
C ASN A 774 28.62 -12.89 15.83
N GLN A 775 29.05 -11.73 15.33
CA GLN A 775 28.99 -10.44 16.04
C GLN A 775 27.74 -9.65 15.72
N VAL A 776 26.97 -10.07 14.75
CA VAL A 776 25.70 -9.43 14.38
C VAL A 776 24.61 -9.81 15.37
N ASN A 777 23.80 -8.85 15.80
CA ASN A 777 22.65 -9.11 16.65
C ASN A 777 21.51 -9.73 15.82
N PRO A 778 21.13 -10.98 16.04
CA PRO A 778 20.17 -11.69 15.21
C PRO A 778 18.72 -11.19 15.34
N LYS A 779 18.42 -10.33 16.31
CA LYS A 779 17.10 -9.71 16.46
C LYS A 779 16.82 -8.61 15.43
N PHE A 780 17.84 -8.15 14.74
CA PHE A 780 17.75 -7.04 13.79
C PHE A 780 18.25 -7.51 12.43
N LEU A 781 17.32 -8.00 11.63
CA LEU A 781 17.61 -8.44 10.28
C LEU A 781 18.20 -7.28 9.47
N PHE A 782 19.21 -7.59 8.68
CA PHE A 782 19.81 -6.66 7.74
C PHE A 782 20.25 -5.32 8.38
N SER A 783 20.84 -5.43 9.59
CA SER A 783 21.35 -4.28 10.34
C SER A 783 22.70 -3.73 9.83
N GLY A 784 23.11 -4.17 8.66
CA GLY A 784 24.26 -3.61 7.94
C GLY A 784 23.89 -2.35 7.14
N ASP A 785 24.91 -1.74 6.57
CA ASP A 785 24.73 -0.56 5.73
C ASP A 785 24.94 -0.93 4.24
N PRO A 786 23.88 -0.95 3.42
CA PRO A 786 24.00 -1.30 2.01
C PRO A 786 24.83 -0.30 1.20
N VAL A 787 24.91 0.97 1.64
CA VAL A 787 25.69 2.01 0.95
C VAL A 787 27.18 1.73 1.04
N THR A 788 27.66 1.30 2.20
CA THR A 788 29.07 0.97 2.43
C THR A 788 29.36 -0.53 2.26
N ASN A 789 28.33 -1.34 2.05
CA ASN A 789 28.38 -2.80 1.97
C ASN A 789 29.09 -3.42 3.19
N ASN A 790 28.67 -3.01 4.39
CA ASN A 790 29.25 -3.48 5.64
C ASN A 790 28.19 -3.92 6.64
N GLY A 791 28.41 -5.04 7.33
CA GLY A 791 27.43 -5.67 8.23
C GLY A 791 26.52 -6.65 7.52
N TRP A 792 25.35 -6.94 8.07
CA TRP A 792 24.39 -7.90 7.53
C TRP A 792 23.46 -7.20 6.52
N ILE A 793 23.57 -7.55 5.26
CA ILE A 793 22.89 -6.94 4.13
C ILE A 793 21.87 -7.91 3.54
N ASN A 794 20.69 -7.43 3.21
CA ASN A 794 19.73 -8.15 2.41
C ASN A 794 20.26 -8.29 0.97
N THR A 795 20.31 -9.50 0.44
CA THR A 795 20.83 -9.81 -0.90
C THR A 795 19.82 -10.51 -1.79
N SER A 796 18.55 -10.57 -1.35
CA SER A 796 17.47 -11.26 -2.06
C SER A 796 16.27 -10.34 -2.17
N PRO A 797 16.19 -9.54 -3.24
CA PRO A 797 15.01 -8.71 -3.46
C PRO A 797 13.77 -9.58 -3.64
N ASP A 798 12.66 -9.17 -3.04
CA ASP A 798 11.36 -9.87 -3.08
C ASP A 798 10.25 -8.93 -2.58
N ASP A 799 8.99 -9.37 -2.61
CA ASP A 799 7.86 -8.77 -1.90
C ASP A 799 8.10 -8.92 -0.38
N GLN A 800 8.58 -7.86 0.25
CA GLN A 800 9.07 -7.86 1.63
C GLN A 800 8.29 -6.90 2.52
N ARG A 801 7.49 -7.44 3.41
CA ARG A 801 6.91 -6.69 4.52
C ARG A 801 7.90 -6.56 5.64
N ILE A 802 7.82 -5.48 6.42
CA ILE A 802 8.73 -5.21 7.54
C ILE A 802 7.97 -5.01 8.85
N LEU A 803 8.60 -5.39 9.95
CA LEU A 803 8.10 -5.16 11.30
C LEU A 803 9.21 -4.60 12.18
N THR A 804 8.99 -3.37 12.66
CA THR A 804 9.90 -2.66 13.56
C THR A 804 9.29 -2.63 14.96
N SER A 805 9.88 -3.36 15.90
CA SER A 805 9.31 -3.56 17.25
C SER A 805 10.00 -2.70 18.30
N THR A 806 9.21 -2.25 19.32
CA THR A 806 9.71 -1.59 20.53
C THR A 806 9.04 -2.17 21.77
N GLY A 807 9.78 -2.25 22.86
CA GLY A 807 9.34 -2.87 24.12
C GLY A 807 10.41 -3.82 24.68
N PRO A 808 10.09 -4.64 25.70
CA PRO A 808 8.81 -4.74 26.38
C PRO A 808 8.50 -3.56 27.33
N PHE A 809 7.23 -3.33 27.59
CA PHE A 809 6.73 -2.39 28.59
C PHE A 809 5.52 -2.99 29.34
N THR A 810 5.12 -2.34 30.43
CA THR A 810 3.89 -2.65 31.18
C THR A 810 2.81 -1.65 30.80
N LEU A 811 1.59 -2.11 30.58
CA LEU A 811 0.45 -1.28 30.26
C LEU A 811 -0.57 -1.35 31.41
N ASN A 812 -0.51 -0.36 32.29
CA ASN A 812 -1.39 -0.24 33.46
C ASN A 812 -2.67 0.53 33.10
N VAL A 813 -3.75 0.27 33.84
CA VAL A 813 -4.93 1.12 33.81
C VAL A 813 -4.55 2.52 34.31
N ASN A 814 -5.10 3.59 33.70
CA ASN A 814 -4.81 4.99 33.98
C ASN A 814 -3.38 5.48 33.66
N GLU A 815 -2.58 4.69 32.99
CA GLU A 815 -1.27 5.10 32.47
C GLU A 815 -1.27 4.97 30.95
N ASP A 816 -1.23 6.09 30.26
CA ASP A 816 -1.17 6.10 28.80
C ASP A 816 0.29 5.91 28.35
N ILE A 817 0.48 5.09 27.34
CA ILE A 817 1.80 4.88 26.69
C ILE A 817 1.80 5.60 25.36
N ASP A 818 2.63 6.63 25.24
CA ASP A 818 2.85 7.35 23.99
C ASP A 818 4.01 6.74 23.20
N ILE A 819 3.76 6.46 21.92
CA ILE A 819 4.77 6.02 20.97
C ILE A 819 4.73 6.94 19.76
N TRP A 820 5.85 7.57 19.44
CA TRP A 820 5.98 8.44 18.30
C TRP A 820 6.78 7.78 17.19
N VAL A 821 6.22 7.78 16.01
CA VAL A 821 6.85 7.28 14.79
C VAL A 821 6.72 8.30 13.66
N THR A 822 7.53 8.17 12.63
CA THR A 822 7.37 8.95 11.41
C THR A 822 7.66 8.09 10.19
N TYR A 823 6.81 8.22 9.17
CA TYR A 823 7.08 7.74 7.83
C TYR A 823 7.95 8.75 7.10
N ILE A 824 9.00 8.27 6.44
CA ILE A 824 10.00 9.09 5.78
C ILE A 824 10.29 8.50 4.40
N VAL A 825 10.36 9.37 3.39
CA VAL A 825 10.80 8.98 2.05
C VAL A 825 12.02 9.78 1.67
N GLY A 826 13.09 9.08 1.30
CA GLY A 826 14.32 9.68 0.79
C GLY A 826 14.49 9.35 -0.70
N ARG A 827 14.75 10.33 -1.56
CA ARG A 827 15.09 10.11 -2.97
C ARG A 827 16.40 10.80 -3.34
N GLY A 828 17.35 10.01 -3.82
CA GLY A 828 18.66 10.42 -4.31
C GLY A 828 18.80 10.23 -5.82
N SER A 829 20.04 10.19 -6.30
CA SER A 829 20.36 9.96 -7.71
C SER A 829 20.43 8.47 -8.09
N SER A 830 20.29 7.56 -7.12
CA SER A 830 20.25 6.10 -7.27
C SER A 830 19.55 5.49 -6.05
N ALA A 831 19.18 4.21 -6.09
CA ALA A 831 18.61 3.48 -4.97
C ALA A 831 19.45 3.60 -3.68
N LEU A 832 20.77 3.42 -3.75
CA LEU A 832 21.65 3.56 -2.58
C LEU A 832 21.81 5.01 -2.10
N GLU A 833 21.79 5.98 -3.01
CA GLU A 833 21.77 7.39 -2.63
C GLU A 833 20.43 7.76 -1.97
N SER A 834 19.34 7.11 -2.36
CA SER A 834 18.05 7.25 -1.68
C SER A 834 18.07 6.75 -0.25
N VAL A 835 18.80 5.67 0.04
CA VAL A 835 19.07 5.21 1.41
C VAL A 835 19.87 6.26 2.19
N THR A 836 20.89 6.87 1.57
CA THR A 836 21.65 7.95 2.19
C THR A 836 20.76 9.14 2.54
N LYS A 837 19.89 9.58 1.64
CA LYS A 837 18.91 10.65 1.87
C LYS A 837 17.91 10.29 2.97
N LEU A 838 17.40 9.07 2.97
CA LEU A 838 16.49 8.57 4.00
C LEU A 838 17.11 8.67 5.40
N LYS A 839 18.35 8.22 5.58
CA LYS A 839 19.09 8.33 6.86
C LYS A 839 19.33 9.77 7.29
N GLN A 840 19.60 10.67 6.35
CA GLN A 840 19.71 12.11 6.62
C GLN A 840 18.38 12.69 7.12
N TYR A 841 17.26 12.34 6.46
CA TYR A 841 15.93 12.76 6.85
C TYR A 841 15.51 12.14 8.19
N SER A 842 15.87 10.90 8.45
CA SER A 842 15.67 10.25 9.75
C SER A 842 16.34 11.04 10.88
N SER A 843 17.55 11.54 10.68
CA SER A 843 18.25 12.40 11.65
C SER A 843 17.58 13.79 11.80
N ALA A 844 17.03 14.33 10.71
CA ALA A 844 16.26 15.56 10.75
C ALA A 844 14.94 15.40 11.54
N ALA A 845 14.27 14.26 11.38
CA ALA A 845 13.06 13.93 12.15
C ALA A 845 13.34 13.85 13.66
N SER A 846 14.48 13.27 14.07
CA SER A 846 14.89 13.27 15.48
C SER A 846 15.04 14.68 16.03
N ARG A 847 15.76 15.55 15.33
CA ARG A 847 15.95 16.95 15.79
C ARG A 847 14.63 17.71 15.89
N PHE A 848 13.71 17.49 14.93
CA PHE A 848 12.39 18.11 14.97
C PHE A 848 11.56 17.62 16.16
N TYR A 849 11.57 16.33 16.45
CA TYR A 849 10.96 15.79 17.66
C TYR A 849 11.63 16.32 18.95
N GLU A 850 12.94 16.33 19.02
CA GLU A 850 13.72 16.82 20.19
C GLU A 850 13.49 18.30 20.48
N SER A 851 13.20 19.11 19.47
CA SER A 851 12.78 20.51 19.64
C SER A 851 11.32 20.66 20.05
N ASN A 852 10.62 19.59 20.40
CA ASN A 852 9.19 19.56 20.65
C ASN A 852 8.38 20.09 19.45
N PHE A 853 8.80 19.76 18.23
CA PHE A 853 8.21 20.17 16.95
C PHE A 853 8.20 21.69 16.68
N THR A 854 9.06 22.45 17.32
CA THR A 854 9.13 23.92 17.19
C THR A 854 10.19 24.42 16.23
N GLU A 855 11.27 23.66 16.02
CA GLU A 855 12.39 24.06 15.15
C GLU A 855 12.40 23.19 13.89
N LEU A 856 11.90 23.72 12.79
CA LEU A 856 11.99 23.04 11.50
C LEU A 856 13.45 22.76 11.14
N PRO A 857 13.80 21.52 10.79
CA PRO A 857 15.14 21.19 10.38
C PRO A 857 15.47 21.93 9.07
N SER A 858 16.46 22.83 9.13
CA SER A 858 16.88 23.59 7.95
C SER A 858 17.23 22.63 6.80
N ARG A 859 16.95 23.06 5.55
CA ARG A 859 17.27 22.30 4.34
C ARG A 859 18.71 21.84 4.39
N ILE A 860 18.92 20.54 4.24
CA ILE A 860 20.28 20.01 4.02
C ILE A 860 20.69 20.54 2.64
N ARG A 861 21.53 21.58 2.61
CA ARG A 861 22.11 22.03 1.34
C ARG A 861 22.87 20.85 0.74
N GLU A 862 22.70 20.61 -0.56
CA GLU A 862 23.37 19.49 -1.27
C GLU A 862 24.90 19.54 -1.16
N ASP A 863 25.46 20.70 -0.83
CA ASP A 863 26.87 20.94 -0.56
C ASP A 863 27.29 20.63 0.89
N GLN A 864 26.35 20.36 1.82
CA GLN A 864 26.63 19.78 3.14
C GLN A 864 26.28 18.27 3.15
N ILE A 865 26.83 17.54 2.22
CA ILE A 865 26.98 16.10 2.39
C ILE A 865 27.83 15.94 3.65
N LEU A 866 27.21 15.49 4.75
CA LEU A 866 27.94 14.91 5.88
C LEU A 866 28.61 13.62 5.37
N SER A 867 29.59 13.79 4.51
CA SER A 867 30.65 12.81 4.41
C SER A 867 31.23 12.68 5.83
N LEU A 868 31.86 11.57 6.13
CA LEU A 868 32.75 11.38 7.28
C LEU A 868 33.88 12.46 7.36
N GLN A 869 33.64 13.71 6.97
CA GLN A 869 34.64 14.77 6.75
C GLN A 869 34.53 15.92 7.74
N ASP A 870 33.53 15.98 8.63
CA ASP A 870 33.39 17.09 9.55
C ASP A 870 33.60 16.67 11.00
N PHE A 871 34.33 17.53 11.75
CA PHE A 871 34.43 17.43 13.20
C PHE A 871 33.12 17.88 13.82
N ILE A 872 32.51 17.06 14.67
CA ILE A 872 31.23 17.36 15.34
C ILE A 872 31.40 17.11 16.83
N LEU A 873 30.96 18.08 17.65
CA LEU A 873 30.75 17.89 19.08
C LEU A 873 29.23 17.85 19.33
N PHE A 874 28.70 16.76 19.85
CA PHE A 874 27.28 16.62 20.13
C PHE A 874 26.89 17.24 21.47
N GLN A 875 25.60 17.56 21.64
CA GLN A 875 25.09 17.95 22.95
C GLN A 875 25.20 16.77 23.91
N ASN A 876 25.70 17.03 25.13
CA ASN A 876 25.80 16.02 26.15
C ASN A 876 24.40 15.48 26.54
N TYR A 877 24.32 14.20 26.83
CA TYR A 877 23.09 13.56 27.25
C TYR A 877 23.30 12.68 28.48
N PRO A 878 22.44 12.80 29.51
CA PRO A 878 21.35 13.76 29.66
C PRO A 878 21.86 15.20 29.88
N ASN A 879 21.03 16.19 29.51
CA ASN A 879 21.26 17.61 29.82
C ASN A 879 19.88 18.30 30.06
N PRO A 880 19.57 18.72 31.29
CA PRO A 880 20.41 18.72 32.51
C PRO A 880 20.80 17.32 32.98
N PHE A 881 21.92 17.21 33.72
CA PHE A 881 22.44 15.94 34.21
C PHE A 881 22.63 15.91 35.73
N ASN A 882 22.60 14.68 36.31
CA ASN A 882 22.81 14.40 37.72
C ASN A 882 23.21 12.93 37.93
N PRO A 883 24.37 12.57 38.45
CA PRO A 883 25.60 13.38 38.49
C PRO A 883 26.44 13.20 37.23
N SER A 884 26.05 12.32 36.29
CA SER A 884 26.83 11.93 35.10
C SER A 884 26.11 12.30 33.81
N THR A 885 26.87 12.51 32.75
CA THR A 885 26.40 12.74 31.41
C THR A 885 27.44 12.20 30.41
N VAL A 886 26.97 11.80 29.23
CA VAL A 886 27.82 11.36 28.11
C VAL A 886 28.00 12.52 27.13
N ILE A 887 29.23 12.75 26.72
CA ILE A 887 29.63 13.71 25.68
C ILE A 887 30.10 12.90 24.47
N SER A 888 29.42 13.03 23.36
CA SER A 888 29.77 12.35 22.10
C SER A 888 30.41 13.33 21.12
N TYR A 889 31.35 12.85 20.30
CA TYR A 889 31.98 13.66 19.25
C TYR A 889 32.48 12.80 18.10
N GLN A 890 32.56 13.41 16.89
CA GLN A 890 32.99 12.77 15.66
C GLN A 890 34.29 13.40 15.13
N LEU A 891 35.17 12.53 14.67
CA LEU A 891 36.42 12.92 14.03
C LEU A 891 36.46 12.37 12.59
N PRO A 892 36.57 13.21 11.57
CA PRO A 892 36.70 12.78 10.19
C PRO A 892 38.09 12.24 9.82
N VAL A 893 39.09 12.64 10.55
CA VAL A 893 40.50 12.25 10.34
C VAL A 893 41.21 12.03 11.69
N THR A 894 42.30 11.28 11.69
CA THR A 894 43.18 11.14 12.87
C THR A 894 43.69 12.49 13.29
N GLY A 895 43.61 12.79 14.59
CA GLY A 895 44.04 14.03 15.16
C GLY A 895 44.28 13.98 16.66
N PHE A 896 45.01 14.95 17.21
CA PHE A 896 45.15 15.10 18.64
C PHE A 896 43.94 15.81 19.22
N VAL A 897 43.21 15.11 20.08
CA VAL A 897 41.92 15.52 20.66
C VAL A 897 42.12 15.99 22.10
N THR A 898 41.58 17.16 22.41
CA THR A 898 41.46 17.65 23.78
C THR A 898 40.02 18.00 24.05
N LEU A 899 39.38 17.31 25.01
CA LEU A 899 38.01 17.58 25.48
C LEU A 899 38.09 18.04 26.94
N LYS A 900 37.66 19.27 27.21
CA LYS A 900 37.76 19.91 28.55
C LYS A 900 36.41 20.45 28.99
N VAL A 901 36.23 20.49 30.32
CA VAL A 901 35.06 21.09 30.98
C VAL A 901 35.48 22.34 31.73
N PHE A 902 34.66 23.38 31.62
CA PHE A 902 34.86 24.67 32.26
C PHE A 902 33.65 25.11 33.09
N ASP A 903 33.86 25.85 34.15
CA ASP A 903 32.81 26.55 34.88
C ASP A 903 32.36 27.82 34.12
N ILE A 904 31.32 28.51 34.66
CA ILE A 904 30.76 29.73 34.05
C ILE A 904 31.79 30.89 34.02
N LEU A 905 32.87 30.84 34.80
CA LEU A 905 33.94 31.82 34.80
C LEU A 905 35.09 31.46 33.84
N GLY A 906 34.97 30.35 33.11
CA GLY A 906 35.96 29.85 32.18
C GLY A 906 37.12 29.12 32.84
N LYS A 907 36.99 28.75 34.12
CA LYS A 907 38.00 27.97 34.83
C LYS A 907 37.83 26.48 34.44
N GLU A 908 38.95 25.85 34.03
CA GLU A 908 38.97 24.42 33.72
C GLU A 908 38.68 23.60 35.00
N VAL A 909 37.66 22.73 34.92
CA VAL A 909 37.22 21.85 36.03
C VAL A 909 37.52 20.38 35.76
N ALA A 910 37.64 19.97 34.48
CA ALA A 910 38.06 18.64 34.11
C ALA A 910 38.70 18.60 32.72
N VAL A 911 39.56 17.60 32.50
CA VAL A 911 40.02 17.19 31.17
C VAL A 911 39.58 15.77 30.96
N LEU A 912 38.76 15.56 29.95
CA LEU A 912 38.11 14.28 29.69
C LEU A 912 38.87 13.46 28.65
N VAL A 913 39.42 14.12 27.63
CA VAL A 913 40.29 13.52 26.61
C VAL A 913 41.50 14.42 26.37
N ASN A 914 42.71 13.83 26.20
CA ASN A 914 43.93 14.54 25.86
C ASN A 914 44.93 13.58 25.20
N GLU A 915 44.55 13.06 24.00
CA GLU A 915 45.34 12.07 23.29
C GLU A 915 45.06 12.07 21.79
N GLU A 916 45.85 11.37 21.00
CA GLU A 916 45.63 11.15 19.59
C GLU A 916 44.55 10.09 19.40
N LYS A 917 43.54 10.41 18.58
CA LYS A 917 42.43 9.53 18.22
C LYS A 917 42.35 9.36 16.69
N PRO A 918 42.14 8.11 16.19
CA PRO A 918 41.83 7.90 14.76
C PRO A 918 40.50 8.54 14.34
N ALA A 919 40.23 8.57 13.04
CA ALA A 919 38.88 8.90 12.55
C ALA A 919 37.82 7.94 13.14
N GLY A 920 36.70 8.48 13.59
CA GLY A 920 35.64 7.68 14.22
C GLY A 920 34.69 8.51 15.10
N ASN A 921 33.69 7.84 15.68
CA ASN A 921 32.78 8.39 16.69
C ASN A 921 33.26 7.97 18.08
N TYR A 922 33.17 8.89 19.04
CA TYR A 922 33.67 8.70 20.40
C TYR A 922 32.64 9.18 21.41
N GLU A 923 32.61 8.50 22.55
CA GLU A 923 31.78 8.86 23.70
C GLU A 923 32.66 8.91 24.96
N VAL A 924 32.41 9.90 25.81
CA VAL A 924 33.13 10.08 27.06
C VAL A 924 32.15 10.45 28.16
N GLU A 925 32.17 9.69 29.24
CA GLU A 925 31.35 10.01 30.40
C GLU A 925 32.01 11.10 31.24
N PHE A 926 31.20 12.07 31.65
CA PHE A 926 31.57 13.11 32.63
C PHE A 926 30.69 12.96 33.87
N SER A 927 31.33 12.89 35.04
CA SER A 927 30.64 12.81 36.33
C SER A 927 31.02 13.92 37.29
N ALA A 928 30.01 14.60 37.83
CA ALA A 928 30.17 15.68 38.82
C ALA A 928 30.57 15.19 40.22
N LYS A 929 30.58 13.87 40.47
CA LYS A 929 31.03 13.27 41.76
C LYS A 929 32.48 12.91 41.80
N GLY A 930 33.22 13.11 40.69
CA GLY A 930 34.64 12.85 40.58
C GLY A 930 34.93 11.43 40.15
N GLY A 931 35.80 11.28 39.14
CA GLY A 931 36.25 10.05 38.57
C GLY A 931 36.45 10.20 37.08
N SER A 932 37.40 11.00 36.61
CA SER A 932 37.83 10.96 35.21
C SER A 932 38.91 9.89 35.06
N VAL A 933 38.89 9.17 33.95
CA VAL A 933 39.85 8.14 33.54
C VAL A 933 41.27 8.71 33.42
N PHE A 934 41.44 10.04 33.44
CA PHE A 934 42.70 10.78 33.37
C PHE A 934 42.90 11.77 34.53
N GLY A 935 42.92 11.30 35.79
CA GLY A 935 43.64 11.87 36.89
C GLY A 935 43.43 13.37 37.26
N GLY A 936 42.21 13.86 37.21
CA GLY A 936 41.86 15.18 37.76
C GLY A 936 41.36 15.09 39.18
N ASN A 937 41.80 15.99 40.09
CA ASN A 937 41.30 16.07 41.46
C ASN A 937 39.80 16.31 41.44
N ALA A 938 39.03 15.36 41.95
CA ALA A 938 37.58 15.42 42.03
C ALA A 938 37.11 16.49 42.99
N ILE A 939 36.83 17.67 42.52
CA ILE A 939 36.08 18.69 43.25
C ILE A 939 34.61 18.38 43.02
N GLN A 940 33.81 18.17 44.08
CA GLN A 940 32.35 18.11 43.97
C GLN A 940 31.87 19.41 43.35
N LEU A 941 31.38 19.28 42.09
CA LEU A 941 30.81 20.42 41.37
C LEU A 941 29.44 20.77 41.97
N SER A 942 29.10 22.03 42.06
CA SER A 942 27.78 22.52 42.52
C SER A 942 26.80 22.57 41.33
N SER A 943 25.50 22.48 41.61
CA SER A 943 24.50 22.72 40.57
C SER A 943 24.72 24.05 39.85
N GLY A 944 24.63 24.07 38.56
CA GLY A 944 24.95 25.24 37.74
C GLY A 944 25.23 24.93 36.27
N VAL A 945 25.56 25.98 35.54
CA VAL A 945 25.90 25.89 34.12
C VAL A 945 27.40 25.65 33.99
N TYR A 946 27.78 24.72 33.13
CA TYR A 946 29.14 24.36 32.71
C TYR A 946 29.25 24.38 31.21
N PHE A 947 30.45 24.48 30.70
CA PHE A 947 30.77 24.39 29.27
C PHE A 947 31.76 23.28 29.05
N TYR A 948 31.60 22.53 27.94
CA TYR A 948 32.61 21.61 27.47
C TYR A 948 33.07 21.99 26.08
N GLN A 949 34.36 21.85 25.84
CA GLN A 949 35.01 22.28 24.62
C GLN A 949 35.87 21.17 24.03
N LEU A 950 35.62 20.87 22.78
CA LEU A 950 36.39 19.97 21.94
C LEU A 950 37.41 20.80 21.14
N LEU A 951 38.67 20.49 21.27
CA LEU A 951 39.77 21.01 20.44
C LEU A 951 40.39 19.82 19.72
N VAL A 952 40.46 19.87 18.40
CA VAL A 952 41.16 18.87 17.60
C VAL A 952 42.21 19.55 16.75
N SER A 953 43.48 19.12 16.89
CA SER A 953 44.57 19.53 16.01
C SER A 953 44.88 18.36 15.06
N SER A 954 44.59 18.52 13.75
CA SER A 954 44.87 17.49 12.75
C SER A 954 46.28 17.65 12.18
N LEU A 955 46.95 16.52 12.01
CA LEU A 955 48.27 16.48 11.39
C LEU A 955 48.23 16.41 9.86
N GLN A 956 47.06 16.23 9.23
CA GLN A 956 46.90 16.20 7.76
C GLN A 956 45.56 16.72 7.33
N SER A 957 45.55 17.79 6.53
CA SER A 957 44.37 18.12 5.68
C SER A 957 44.67 17.67 4.25
N LYS A 958 43.62 17.31 3.48
CA LYS A 958 43.72 16.96 2.05
C LYS A 958 44.35 18.09 1.20
N ASP A 959 44.37 19.32 1.73
CA ASP A 959 44.89 20.50 1.05
C ASP A 959 46.22 21.05 1.66
N GLY A 960 46.90 20.28 2.49
CA GLY A 960 48.22 20.61 3.04
C GLY A 960 48.23 21.76 4.07
N LYS A 961 47.08 22.19 4.59
CA LYS A 961 47.01 23.21 5.66
C LYS A 961 46.68 22.55 6.99
N ALA A 962 47.50 22.75 8.01
CA ALA A 962 47.22 22.39 9.39
C ALA A 962 46.00 23.23 9.88
N GLY A 963 44.87 22.58 10.15
CA GLY A 963 43.67 23.20 10.70
C GLY A 963 43.42 22.71 12.12
N SER A 964 42.95 23.59 13.01
CA SER A 964 42.42 23.21 14.31
C SER A 964 40.88 23.41 14.32
N PHE A 965 40.16 22.43 14.82
CA PHE A 965 38.72 22.53 15.07
C PHE A 965 38.52 22.85 16.56
N ILE A 966 37.63 23.81 16.86
CA ILE A 966 37.21 24.16 18.23
C ILE A 966 35.69 24.32 18.23
N GLU A 967 35.02 23.56 19.09
CA GLU A 967 33.59 23.74 19.37
C GLU A 967 33.36 23.70 20.88
N THR A 968 32.40 24.52 21.36
CA THR A 968 32.05 24.62 22.79
C THR A 968 30.53 24.51 22.92
N ARG A 969 30.10 23.68 23.89
CA ARG A 969 28.67 23.50 24.19
C ARG A 969 28.40 23.71 25.68
N LYS A 970 27.14 24.07 25.99
CA LYS A 970 26.63 24.28 27.33
C LYS A 970 26.03 22.99 27.90
N MET A 971 26.29 22.72 29.17
CA MET A 971 25.60 21.67 29.93
C MET A 971 25.15 22.21 31.30
N VAL A 972 24.09 21.60 31.86
CA VAL A 972 23.51 22.02 33.12
C VAL A 972 23.55 20.86 34.11
N LEU A 973 24.22 21.09 35.26
CA LEU A 973 24.22 20.14 36.37
C LEU A 973 23.10 20.51 37.37
N LEU A 974 22.21 19.56 37.63
CA LEU A 974 21.21 19.63 38.69
C LEU A 974 21.59 18.62 39.79
N LYS A 975 21.57 19.07 41.08
CA LYS A 975 21.79 18.17 42.23
C LYS A 975 20.48 17.98 42.95
#